data_b20513a8a67949294f7ecbf511f2f196
#
_entry.id   b20513a8a67949294f7ecbf511f2f196
#
_cell.length_a   1.000
_cell.length_b   1.000
_cell.length_c   1.000
_cell.angle_alpha   90.00
_cell.angle_beta   90.00
_cell.angle_gamma   90.00
#
_symmetry.space_group_name_H-M   'P 1'
#
loop_
_entity.id
_entity.type
_entity.pdbx_description
1 polymer ?
#
loop_
_entity_poly.entity_id
_entity_poly.type
_entity_poly.pdbx_seq_one_letter_code
_entity_poly.pdbx_strand_id
1 'polypeptide(L)'
;MRQQIKHRISILVGLALIGLSVNGYAAEVSADKTPTTAASSETNGVSEIHTINVTANRMALLDLDTPAAMDVITQKDLANSGAKNAFDAVNMVPGITSFSYGASGLEYGAMDSRVNIRGLERGSLILMNGVPMNLNGKGGLSSIPTSSIERIEVLKGAASALYGADAMSGVINVITKTPSKEGGSATIGFGNMGRQTYKINYGTPRFLIGVERNFFGAQDPETPIRSDIGAYARGYEYYTARNKGNSLGVFMSGKLNDKLTLNFSRFEGNSSFGQLSTETNPIKQKLHSTTYAYKDTKNNASLVYKDGNTTGTIFYNDRDLYGKSRIHSKKPYTLSDNNYIARQYGFDVQHEWDFRGGKDYFIAGVLGKRETYRTKSGPYYGNPHRNSYAIYGTYSYQINPKWTSILGLRYSDIKDPVKNQRVLIPQFQLQHRINKESSMYINVGKAFRMPNLSDTFKKINKGYASVSGRNLKPEEGWNYELGYKHITNKDSWKVALFYMDFKNFFSWKPDSNGKNTIRVNGGRYRNVGIEAQYGRKLTDHLKMTVGASYSNPKQREIDKTYWKQANPKLQFTGGIHYNSSTWTAGTSINFVTKRMKNRDGGINPNLVAWNAYVGYQFNENSSLRLDARNLLNRHNVISNGDWEYWDEPFNYQLSYTQKF
;
A
#
# COMPACT_ATOMS: atom_id res chain seq x y z
N MET A 1 -21.63 25.44 -10.52
CA MET A 1 -20.46 24.88 -9.85
C MET A 1 -20.34 25.29 -8.35
N ARG A 2 -20.57 26.55 -7.95
CA ARG A 2 -20.60 26.98 -6.53
C ARG A 2 -21.78 26.43 -5.71
N GLN A 3 -22.94 26.19 -6.29
CA GLN A 3 -24.11 25.66 -5.57
C GLN A 3 -24.02 24.16 -5.25
N GLN A 4 -23.37 23.36 -6.07
CA GLN A 4 -23.20 21.92 -5.79
C GLN A 4 -22.17 21.64 -4.67
N ILE A 5 -21.21 22.54 -4.46
CA ILE A 5 -20.22 22.42 -3.37
C ILE A 5 -20.89 22.70 -2.03
N LYS A 6 -21.79 23.69 -1.95
CA LYS A 6 -22.53 24.00 -0.71
C LYS A 6 -23.45 22.84 -0.27
N HIS A 7 -24.11 22.16 -1.19
CA HIS A 7 -24.98 21.01 -0.84
C HIS A 7 -24.21 19.78 -0.35
N ARG A 8 -23.01 19.53 -0.86
CA ARG A 8 -22.19 18.39 -0.43
C ARG A 8 -21.53 18.58 0.94
N ILE A 9 -21.21 19.82 1.29
CA ILE A 9 -20.67 20.17 2.63
C ILE A 9 -21.79 20.15 3.67
N SER A 10 -23.01 20.57 3.34
CA SER A 10 -24.15 20.55 4.26
C SER A 10 -24.60 19.14 4.67
N ILE A 11 -24.47 18.14 3.79
CA ILE A 11 -24.79 16.74 4.12
C ILE A 11 -23.75 16.14 5.05
N LEU A 12 -22.46 16.49 4.91
CA LEU A 12 -21.39 15.99 5.78
C LEU A 12 -21.45 16.60 7.20
N VAL A 13 -21.81 17.87 7.31
CA VAL A 13 -22.00 18.55 8.60
C VAL A 13 -23.31 18.10 9.27
N GLY A 14 -24.35 17.82 8.49
CA GLY A 14 -25.63 17.28 8.99
C GLY A 14 -25.51 15.90 9.64
N LEU A 15 -24.70 15.00 9.09
CA LEU A 15 -24.47 13.67 9.65
C LEU A 15 -23.61 13.69 10.92
N ALA A 16 -22.73 14.67 11.07
CA ALA A 16 -21.93 14.84 12.29
C ALA A 16 -22.75 15.46 13.46
N LEU A 17 -23.80 16.24 13.16
CA LEU A 17 -24.64 16.89 14.16
C LEU A 17 -25.82 16.03 14.66
N ILE A 18 -26.24 15.01 13.91
CA ILE A 18 -27.29 14.06 14.33
C ILE A 18 -26.80 13.09 15.44
N GLY A 19 -25.47 12.94 15.61
CA GLY A 19 -24.86 12.14 16.69
C GLY A 19 -24.81 12.83 18.07
N LEU A 20 -25.18 14.11 18.17
CA LEU A 20 -24.99 14.91 19.40
C LEU A 20 -26.24 15.17 20.23
N SER A 21 -27.38 14.58 19.89
CA SER A 21 -28.63 14.78 20.65
C SER A 21 -29.28 13.48 21.15
N VAL A 22 -28.53 12.67 21.89
CA VAL A 22 -29.12 11.69 22.80
C VAL A 22 -28.60 11.97 24.20
N ASN A 23 -29.35 12.79 24.90
CA ASN A 23 -29.18 13.04 26.33
C ASN A 23 -29.64 11.83 27.15
N GLY A 24 -28.84 11.55 28.12
CA GLY A 24 -28.85 10.72 29.26
C GLY A 24 -30.13 10.06 29.78
N TYR A 25 -29.98 8.81 30.12
CA TYR A 25 -30.51 8.26 31.35
C TYR A 25 -29.41 7.41 31.98
N ALA A 26 -28.94 7.86 33.13
CA ALA A 26 -28.09 7.10 34.02
C ALA A 26 -28.97 6.04 34.73
N ALA A 27 -28.57 4.79 34.58
CA ALA A 27 -29.00 3.74 35.49
C ALA A 27 -27.74 3.10 36.09
N GLU A 28 -27.55 3.31 37.38
CA GLU A 28 -26.59 2.57 38.19
C GLU A 28 -26.93 1.09 38.15
N VAL A 29 -25.99 0.25 37.73
CA VAL A 29 -25.98 -1.18 38.06
C VAL A 29 -24.57 -1.55 38.48
N SER A 30 -24.52 -2.15 39.65
CA SER A 30 -23.43 -2.62 40.48
C SER A 30 -22.36 -3.42 39.71
N ALA A 31 -21.14 -3.20 40.18
CA ALA A 31 -19.94 -3.95 39.83
C ALA A 31 -20.08 -5.46 40.11
N ASP A 32 -19.78 -6.31 39.14
CA ASP A 32 -19.00 -7.52 39.41
C ASP A 32 -18.33 -8.05 38.11
N LYS A 33 -17.04 -8.39 38.29
CA LYS A 33 -16.17 -9.19 37.42
C LYS A 33 -15.80 -8.70 36.04
N THR A 34 -14.70 -7.95 36.01
CA THR A 34 -13.89 -7.57 34.85
C THR A 34 -13.12 -8.77 34.28
N PRO A 35 -13.18 -8.99 32.95
CA PRO A 35 -12.06 -9.61 32.24
C PRO A 35 -11.01 -8.52 31.95
N THR A 36 -9.80 -8.81 32.32
CA THR A 36 -8.63 -7.95 32.19
C THR A 36 -8.40 -7.52 30.73
N THR A 37 -8.91 -6.36 30.35
CA THR A 37 -8.40 -5.61 29.19
C THR A 37 -7.05 -5.05 29.57
N ALA A 38 -6.00 -5.45 28.84
CA ALA A 38 -4.67 -4.91 29.01
C ALA A 38 -4.70 -3.38 28.83
N ALA A 39 -4.67 -2.70 29.96
CA ALA A 39 -4.42 -1.27 30.03
C ALA A 39 -3.02 -1.00 29.45
N SER A 40 -2.91 0.00 28.59
CA SER A 40 -1.64 0.59 28.20
C SER A 40 -1.01 1.25 29.43
N SER A 41 -0.31 0.47 30.24
CA SER A 41 0.60 1.00 31.23
C SER A 41 1.85 1.49 30.49
N GLU A 42 2.24 2.72 30.73
CA GLU A 42 3.58 3.23 30.48
C GLU A 42 4.57 2.38 31.30
N THR A 43 4.98 1.25 30.77
CA THR A 43 6.05 0.44 31.34
C THR A 43 7.33 0.82 30.62
N ASN A 44 8.22 1.40 31.39
CA ASN A 44 9.60 1.68 31.04
C ASN A 44 10.26 0.48 30.36
N GLY A 45 10.65 0.63 29.07
CA GLY A 45 11.78 -0.08 28.50
C GLY A 45 11.57 -1.50 27.99
N VAL A 46 10.36 -2.07 27.98
CA VAL A 46 10.12 -3.37 27.32
C VAL A 46 9.97 -3.17 25.82
N SER A 47 10.66 -3.98 25.02
CA SER A 47 10.65 -3.88 23.57
C SER A 47 9.21 -3.94 23.04
N GLU A 48 8.72 -2.85 22.45
CA GLU A 48 7.38 -2.75 21.83
C GLU A 48 7.14 -3.88 20.81
N ILE A 49 8.18 -4.46 20.24
CA ILE A 49 8.11 -5.54 19.24
C ILE A 49 7.56 -6.84 19.82
N HIS A 50 7.80 -7.13 21.12
CA HIS A 50 7.33 -8.36 21.76
C HIS A 50 5.82 -8.36 22.08
N THR A 51 5.19 -7.20 22.11
CA THR A 51 3.79 -7.04 22.56
C THR A 51 2.81 -6.74 21.43
N ILE A 52 3.28 -6.52 20.18
CA ILE A 52 2.40 -6.20 19.06
C ILE A 52 1.76 -7.49 18.53
N ASN A 53 0.47 -7.62 18.75
CA ASN A 53 -0.34 -8.63 18.09
C ASN A 53 -0.54 -8.26 16.62
N VAL A 54 -0.11 -9.15 15.76
CA VAL A 54 -0.20 -8.98 14.32
C VAL A 54 -1.48 -9.63 13.81
N THR A 55 -2.27 -8.87 13.07
CA THR A 55 -3.57 -9.31 12.54
C THR A 55 -3.54 -9.70 11.06
N ALA A 56 -2.38 -9.55 10.40
CA ALA A 56 -2.22 -9.90 8.98
C ALA A 56 -2.37 -11.41 8.69
N ASN A 57 -2.39 -12.28 9.70
CA ASN A 57 -2.75 -13.70 9.59
C ASN A 57 -4.20 -13.97 9.97
N ARG A 58 -5.04 -12.95 10.13
CA ARG A 58 -6.42 -13.06 10.69
C ARG A 58 -6.48 -13.59 12.12
N MET A 59 -5.35 -13.88 12.72
CA MET A 59 -5.15 -14.24 14.12
C MET A 59 -4.27 -13.18 14.78
N ALA A 60 -4.55 -12.86 16.03
CA ALA A 60 -3.72 -11.96 16.82
C ALA A 60 -2.51 -12.74 17.40
N LEU A 61 -1.47 -12.91 16.58
CA LEU A 61 -0.24 -13.60 16.97
C LEU A 61 0.90 -12.60 17.20
N LEU A 62 1.83 -12.94 18.08
CA LEU A 62 3.11 -12.25 18.16
C LEU A 62 3.93 -12.50 16.89
N ASP A 63 4.80 -11.57 16.52
CA ASP A 63 5.67 -11.75 15.33
C ASP A 63 6.47 -13.06 15.40
N LEU A 64 7.01 -13.38 16.57
CA LEU A 64 7.79 -14.59 16.79
C LEU A 64 6.97 -15.89 16.61
N ASP A 65 5.64 -15.81 16.81
CA ASP A 65 4.70 -16.93 16.65
C ASP A 65 4.06 -16.98 15.26
N THR A 66 4.35 -16.00 14.41
CA THR A 66 3.83 -15.94 13.05
C THR A 66 4.76 -16.70 12.10
N PRO A 67 4.36 -17.84 11.51
CA PRO A 67 5.22 -18.64 10.61
C PRO A 67 5.24 -18.07 9.19
N ALA A 68 5.64 -16.81 9.06
CA ALA A 68 5.84 -16.08 7.81
C ALA A 68 6.79 -14.91 8.03
N ALA A 69 7.44 -14.44 6.96
CA ALA A 69 8.21 -13.20 6.99
C ALA A 69 7.27 -12.02 7.20
N MET A 70 7.47 -11.32 8.32
CA MET A 70 6.60 -10.25 8.75
C MET A 70 7.37 -9.05 9.23
N ASP A 71 6.89 -7.86 8.85
CA ASP A 71 7.39 -6.59 9.34
C ASP A 71 6.22 -5.74 9.86
N VAL A 72 6.45 -5.05 10.97
CA VAL A 72 5.52 -4.10 11.54
C VAL A 72 6.19 -2.74 11.60
N ILE A 73 5.57 -1.74 10.97
CA ILE A 73 5.98 -0.34 11.01
C ILE A 73 5.08 0.35 12.03
N THR A 74 5.63 0.68 13.18
CA THR A 74 4.88 1.33 14.27
C THR A 74 4.70 2.83 14.03
N GLN A 75 3.87 3.50 14.84
CA GLN A 75 3.77 4.96 14.82
C GLN A 75 5.12 5.65 15.02
N LYS A 76 5.94 5.11 15.90
CA LYS A 76 7.30 5.61 16.16
C LYS A 76 8.20 5.46 14.92
N ASP A 77 8.14 4.31 14.25
CA ASP A 77 8.88 4.09 13.01
C ASP A 77 8.37 5.02 11.89
N LEU A 78 7.06 5.25 11.77
CA LEU A 78 6.48 6.23 10.84
C LEU A 78 6.98 7.64 11.11
N ALA A 79 6.96 8.06 12.36
CA ALA A 79 7.48 9.36 12.77
C ALA A 79 8.98 9.48 12.46
N ASN A 80 9.76 8.43 12.72
CA ASN A 80 11.20 8.39 12.50
C ASN A 80 11.61 8.31 11.03
N SER A 81 10.75 7.81 10.15
CA SER A 81 11.08 7.64 8.72
C SER A 81 10.95 8.92 7.89
N GLY A 82 10.26 9.94 8.40
CA GLY A 82 9.87 11.12 7.60
C GLY A 82 8.88 10.78 6.46
N ALA A 83 8.24 9.60 6.52
CA ALA A 83 7.25 9.17 5.54
C ALA A 83 6.03 10.08 5.56
N LYS A 84 5.52 10.47 4.39
CA LYS A 84 4.34 11.31 4.25
C LYS A 84 3.05 10.47 4.20
N ASN A 85 3.14 9.26 3.72
CA ASN A 85 2.01 8.33 3.56
C ASN A 85 2.48 6.86 3.67
N ALA A 86 1.54 5.93 3.56
CA ALA A 86 1.84 4.51 3.65
C ALA A 86 2.78 4.00 2.53
N PHE A 87 2.77 4.61 1.35
CA PHE A 87 3.68 4.23 0.25
C PHE A 87 5.15 4.52 0.61
N ASP A 88 5.43 5.70 1.15
CA ASP A 88 6.79 6.05 1.61
C ASP A 88 7.26 5.11 2.72
N ALA A 89 6.38 4.83 3.68
CA ALA A 89 6.70 4.02 4.84
C ALA A 89 7.12 2.60 4.48
N VAL A 90 6.37 1.93 3.59
CA VAL A 90 6.68 0.54 3.22
C VAL A 90 7.95 0.39 2.38
N ASN A 91 8.40 1.46 1.73
CA ASN A 91 9.65 1.44 0.95
C ASN A 91 10.93 1.28 1.81
N MET A 92 10.83 1.43 3.12
CA MET A 92 11.92 1.20 4.05
C MET A 92 12.03 -0.27 4.51
N VAL A 93 11.09 -1.13 4.09
CA VAL A 93 11.08 -2.54 4.46
C VAL A 93 11.94 -3.34 3.47
N PRO A 94 12.89 -4.19 3.94
CA PRO A 94 13.66 -5.06 3.08
C PRO A 94 12.76 -5.98 2.25
N GLY A 95 13.10 -6.21 0.97
CA GLY A 95 12.30 -7.01 0.05
C GLY A 95 11.09 -6.28 -0.54
N ILE A 96 10.89 -5.00 -0.18
CA ILE A 96 9.92 -4.13 -0.84
C ILE A 96 10.67 -3.12 -1.70
N THR A 97 10.41 -3.17 -2.99
CA THR A 97 10.81 -2.15 -3.95
C THR A 97 9.59 -1.50 -4.55
N SER A 98 9.73 -0.30 -5.06
CA SER A 98 8.61 0.38 -5.70
C SER A 98 9.02 1.03 -7.00
N PHE A 99 8.02 1.35 -7.80
CA PHE A 99 8.15 2.36 -8.82
C PHE A 99 6.96 3.30 -8.76
N SER A 100 7.21 4.53 -9.16
CA SER A 100 6.29 5.63 -9.07
C SER A 100 6.42 6.53 -10.30
N TYR A 101 5.46 7.38 -10.48
CA TYR A 101 5.46 8.40 -11.52
C TYR A 101 5.58 9.82 -10.93
N GLY A 102 5.58 9.92 -9.63
CA GLY A 102 5.78 11.15 -8.89
C GLY A 102 6.19 10.87 -7.45
N ALA A 103 6.60 11.90 -6.75
CA ALA A 103 7.06 11.83 -5.37
C ALA A 103 6.02 11.19 -4.44
N SER A 104 6.49 10.44 -3.44
CA SER A 104 5.66 9.80 -2.43
C SER A 104 4.54 8.93 -3.02
N GLY A 105 4.81 8.29 -4.18
CA GLY A 105 3.85 7.42 -4.82
C GLY A 105 2.72 8.13 -5.57
N LEU A 106 2.90 9.39 -5.93
CA LEU A 106 1.90 10.14 -6.68
C LEU A 106 1.55 9.43 -7.99
N GLU A 107 0.27 9.40 -8.32
CA GLU A 107 -0.27 8.70 -9.48
C GLU A 107 -0.82 9.70 -10.51
N TYR A 108 -0.63 9.38 -11.81
CA TYR A 108 -1.11 10.20 -12.91
C TYR A 108 -1.96 9.34 -13.86
N GLY A 109 -3.25 9.37 -13.68
CA GLY A 109 -4.17 8.64 -14.55
C GLY A 109 -3.99 7.13 -14.50
N ALA A 110 -3.64 6.51 -15.63
CA ALA A 110 -3.34 5.09 -15.70
C ALA A 110 -1.95 4.74 -15.16
N MET A 111 -1.10 5.74 -14.94
CA MET A 111 0.24 5.58 -14.39
C MET A 111 0.12 5.48 -12.86
N ASP A 112 -0.09 4.27 -12.38
CA ASP A 112 -0.27 3.95 -10.97
C ASP A 112 1.06 3.55 -10.32
N SER A 113 1.36 4.21 -9.20
CA SER A 113 2.51 3.87 -8.35
C SER A 113 2.27 2.55 -7.64
N ARG A 114 3.30 1.73 -7.52
CA ARG A 114 3.19 0.35 -7.01
C ARG A 114 4.32 -0.01 -6.10
N VAL A 115 4.02 -0.88 -5.18
CA VAL A 115 5.01 -1.61 -4.37
C VAL A 115 5.10 -3.04 -4.88
N ASN A 116 6.32 -3.56 -4.93
CA ASN A 116 6.64 -4.91 -5.35
C ASN A 116 7.22 -5.64 -4.15
N ILE A 117 6.48 -6.57 -3.59
CA ILE A 117 7.01 -7.47 -2.56
C ILE A 117 7.79 -8.57 -3.28
N ARG A 118 9.07 -8.75 -2.91
CA ARG A 118 9.95 -9.76 -3.52
C ARG A 118 9.99 -9.67 -5.04
N GLY A 119 10.00 -8.45 -5.57
CA GLY A 119 10.11 -8.20 -7.00
C GLY A 119 8.91 -8.64 -7.84
N LEU A 120 7.78 -9.07 -7.27
CA LEU A 120 6.57 -9.38 -8.04
C LEU A 120 5.70 -8.13 -8.20
N GLU A 121 5.60 -7.67 -9.43
CA GLU A 121 4.73 -6.55 -9.78
C GLU A 121 3.26 -6.97 -9.70
N ARG A 122 2.40 -6.14 -9.08
CA ARG A 122 0.95 -6.37 -8.97
C ARG A 122 0.56 -7.65 -8.23
N GLY A 123 1.43 -8.16 -7.37
CA GLY A 123 1.18 -9.34 -6.55
C GLY A 123 0.86 -9.04 -5.08
N SER A 124 0.72 -7.77 -4.73
CA SER A 124 0.50 -7.32 -3.35
C SER A 124 -0.96 -6.91 -3.12
N LEU A 125 -1.58 -7.48 -2.11
CA LEU A 125 -2.89 -7.05 -1.64
C LEU A 125 -2.72 -5.97 -0.58
N ILE A 126 -3.36 -4.82 -0.77
CA ILE A 126 -3.41 -3.73 0.18
C ILE A 126 -4.71 -3.81 0.95
N LEU A 127 -4.63 -3.77 2.27
CA LEU A 127 -5.77 -3.73 3.16
C LEU A 127 -5.75 -2.44 4.00
N MET A 128 -6.91 -1.97 4.38
CA MET A 128 -7.12 -0.99 5.45
C MET A 128 -8.04 -1.62 6.50
N ASN A 129 -7.53 -1.83 7.70
CA ASN A 129 -8.25 -2.53 8.77
C ASN A 129 -8.81 -3.89 8.31
N GLY A 130 -8.05 -4.65 7.51
CA GLY A 130 -8.48 -5.93 6.95
C GLY A 130 -9.37 -5.83 5.69
N VAL A 131 -9.84 -4.64 5.30
CA VAL A 131 -10.69 -4.43 4.12
C VAL A 131 -9.82 -4.27 2.88
N PRO A 132 -10.03 -5.05 1.79
CA PRO A 132 -9.27 -4.92 0.54
C PRO A 132 -9.42 -3.54 -0.10
N MET A 133 -8.29 -2.93 -0.48
CA MET A 133 -8.20 -1.61 -1.09
C MET A 133 -7.90 -1.64 -2.59
N ASN A 134 -7.58 -2.81 -3.13
CA ASN A 134 -7.21 -2.96 -4.54
C ASN A 134 -8.43 -2.74 -5.44
N LEU A 135 -8.54 -1.57 -6.06
CA LEU A 135 -9.56 -1.23 -7.05
C LEU A 135 -8.98 -1.36 -8.45
N ASN A 136 -9.47 -2.33 -9.22
CA ASN A 136 -8.97 -2.64 -10.56
C ASN A 136 -7.44 -2.89 -10.55
N GLY A 137 -6.94 -3.61 -9.54
CA GLY A 137 -5.53 -3.96 -9.36
C GLY A 137 -4.63 -2.84 -8.83
N LYS A 138 -5.19 -1.75 -8.30
CA LYS A 138 -4.47 -0.58 -7.78
C LYS A 138 -4.74 -0.39 -6.30
N GLY A 139 -3.72 -0.49 -5.46
CA GLY A 139 -3.84 -0.52 -4.01
C GLY A 139 -3.90 0.85 -3.31
N GLY A 140 -3.41 1.91 -3.94
CA GLY A 140 -3.58 3.29 -3.47
C GLY A 140 -2.89 3.66 -2.14
N LEU A 141 -1.76 3.06 -1.78
CA LEU A 141 -1.02 3.36 -0.54
C LEU A 141 -0.64 4.85 -0.38
N SER A 142 -0.41 5.55 -1.49
CA SER A 142 -0.11 6.99 -1.50
C SER A 142 -1.25 7.87 -0.98
N SER A 143 -2.48 7.35 -0.95
CA SER A 143 -3.66 8.07 -0.46
C SER A 143 -3.91 7.93 1.05
N ILE A 144 -3.09 7.15 1.77
CA ILE A 144 -3.24 6.92 3.20
C ILE A 144 -2.17 7.73 3.94
N PRO A 145 -2.52 8.90 4.52
CA PRO A 145 -1.58 9.76 5.20
C PRO A 145 -1.09 9.13 6.51
N THR A 146 0.16 9.36 6.88
CA THR A 146 0.73 8.79 8.12
C THR A 146 0.01 9.27 9.38
N SER A 147 -0.66 10.43 9.34
CA SER A 147 -1.46 10.96 10.44
C SER A 147 -2.64 10.05 10.83
N SER A 148 -3.18 9.27 9.88
CA SER A 148 -4.28 8.34 10.11
C SER A 148 -3.84 6.94 10.55
N ILE A 149 -2.54 6.64 10.47
CA ILE A 149 -2.01 5.29 10.65
C ILE A 149 -1.62 5.05 12.11
N GLU A 150 -2.04 3.92 12.66
CA GLU A 150 -1.55 3.39 13.93
C GLU A 150 -0.30 2.53 13.69
N ARG A 151 -0.37 1.60 12.73
CA ARG A 151 0.74 0.76 12.28
C ARG A 151 0.49 0.22 10.88
N ILE A 152 1.55 -0.26 10.23
CA ILE A 152 1.45 -1.01 8.97
C ILE A 152 2.04 -2.40 9.21
N GLU A 153 1.28 -3.42 8.87
CA GLU A 153 1.68 -4.82 8.93
C GLU A 153 1.98 -5.30 7.51
N VAL A 154 3.18 -5.81 7.28
CA VAL A 154 3.62 -6.33 5.98
C VAL A 154 3.86 -7.83 6.11
N LEU A 155 2.97 -8.62 5.58
CA LEU A 155 3.10 -10.08 5.48
C LEU A 155 3.62 -10.43 4.09
N LYS A 156 4.79 -11.06 4.02
CA LYS A 156 5.42 -11.47 2.75
C LYS A 156 5.16 -12.95 2.48
N GLY A 157 5.12 -13.33 1.20
CA GLY A 157 4.88 -14.71 0.78
C GLY A 157 3.41 -15.04 0.58
N ALA A 158 3.04 -16.32 0.72
CA ALA A 158 1.69 -16.79 0.45
C ALA A 158 0.69 -16.31 1.50
N ALA A 159 -0.30 -15.54 1.08
CA ALA A 159 -1.41 -15.11 1.94
C ALA A 159 -2.79 -15.28 1.26
N SER A 160 -2.83 -15.87 0.06
CA SER A 160 -4.08 -16.00 -0.70
C SER A 160 -5.08 -16.96 -0.08
N ALA A 161 -4.66 -17.91 0.76
CA ALA A 161 -5.56 -18.78 1.52
C ALA A 161 -6.46 -17.96 2.47
N LEU A 162 -5.92 -16.91 3.09
CA LEU A 162 -6.65 -16.05 4.00
C LEU A 162 -7.39 -14.92 3.28
N TYR A 163 -6.75 -14.29 2.30
CA TYR A 163 -7.20 -13.03 1.72
C TYR A 163 -7.72 -13.14 0.28
N GLY A 164 -7.48 -14.27 -0.39
CA GLY A 164 -7.94 -14.53 -1.75
C GLY A 164 -7.05 -13.90 -2.82
N ALA A 165 -7.69 -13.40 -3.87
CA ALA A 165 -7.00 -12.83 -5.03
C ALA A 165 -6.10 -11.64 -4.65
N ASP A 166 -5.05 -11.44 -5.46
CA ASP A 166 -4.06 -10.36 -5.37
C ASP A 166 -3.00 -10.51 -4.25
N ALA A 167 -3.16 -11.45 -3.30
CA ALA A 167 -2.16 -11.74 -2.26
C ALA A 167 -1.11 -12.75 -2.74
N MET A 168 -0.54 -12.54 -3.94
CA MET A 168 0.42 -13.49 -4.54
C MET A 168 1.81 -13.40 -3.91
N SER A 169 2.29 -12.20 -3.63
CA SER A 169 3.60 -11.96 -3.01
C SER A 169 3.49 -11.54 -1.55
N GLY A 170 2.30 -11.18 -1.10
CA GLY A 170 2.04 -10.78 0.27
C GLY A 170 0.88 -9.80 0.43
N VAL A 171 0.74 -9.33 1.66
CA VAL A 171 -0.31 -8.40 2.10
C VAL A 171 0.34 -7.24 2.84
N ILE A 172 -0.14 -6.03 2.57
CA ILE A 172 0.17 -4.83 3.34
C ILE A 172 -1.13 -4.37 4.00
N ASN A 173 -1.25 -4.52 5.32
CA ASN A 173 -2.42 -4.15 6.08
C ASN A 173 -2.15 -2.85 6.85
N VAL A 174 -2.79 -1.77 6.47
CA VAL A 174 -2.71 -0.49 7.14
C VAL A 174 -3.77 -0.45 8.23
N ILE A 175 -3.35 -0.47 9.47
CA ILE A 175 -4.23 -0.31 10.64
C ILE A 175 -4.32 1.17 10.95
N THR A 176 -5.53 1.71 10.94
CA THR A 176 -5.79 3.10 11.25
C THR A 176 -5.99 3.32 12.74
N LYS A 177 -5.71 4.55 13.19
CA LYS A 177 -5.99 4.96 14.57
C LYS A 177 -7.46 4.78 14.91
N THR A 178 -7.70 4.38 16.15
CA THR A 178 -9.05 4.20 16.71
C THR A 178 -9.31 5.16 17.87
N PRO A 179 -10.56 5.47 18.19
CA PRO A 179 -10.93 6.26 19.37
C PRO A 179 -10.35 5.65 20.64
N SER A 180 -9.62 6.42 21.43
CA SER A 180 -8.98 5.92 22.66
C SER A 180 -9.05 6.85 23.84
N LYS A 181 -8.64 8.11 23.67
CA LYS A 181 -8.62 9.14 24.72
C LYS A 181 -9.05 10.48 24.16
N GLU A 182 -9.45 11.39 25.03
CA GLU A 182 -9.73 12.76 24.68
C GLU A 182 -8.41 13.52 24.41
N GLY A 183 -8.44 14.37 23.40
CA GLY A 183 -7.33 15.24 23.03
C GLY A 183 -7.18 15.38 21.54
N GLY A 184 -6.38 16.34 21.16
CA GLY A 184 -6.15 16.67 19.76
C GLY A 184 -4.71 17.08 19.48
N SER A 185 -4.44 17.33 18.20
CA SER A 185 -3.20 17.95 17.77
C SER A 185 -3.41 18.75 16.49
N ALA A 186 -2.74 19.89 16.39
CA ALA A 186 -2.64 20.67 15.18
C ALA A 186 -1.19 20.75 14.74
N THR A 187 -0.93 20.55 13.44
CA THR A 187 0.42 20.64 12.85
C THR A 187 0.38 21.59 11.67
N ILE A 188 1.34 22.48 11.61
CA ILE A 188 1.60 23.35 10.46
C ILE A 188 3.05 23.15 10.02
N GLY A 189 3.27 23.01 8.73
CA GLY A 189 4.62 22.79 8.19
C GLY A 189 4.85 23.56 6.90
N PHE A 190 6.07 24.08 6.74
CA PHE A 190 6.52 24.80 5.55
C PHE A 190 7.89 24.29 5.11
N GLY A 191 8.11 24.24 3.82
CA GLY A 191 9.37 23.78 3.25
C GLY A 191 9.68 24.46 1.93
N ASN A 192 10.82 24.06 1.36
CA ASN A 192 11.17 24.51 0.01
C ASN A 192 10.20 23.95 -1.04
N MET A 193 10.30 24.41 -2.27
CA MET A 193 9.46 24.01 -3.41
C MET A 193 7.95 24.17 -3.13
N GLY A 194 7.54 25.22 -2.40
CA GLY A 194 6.14 25.51 -2.10
C GLY A 194 5.43 24.47 -1.24
N ARG A 195 6.18 23.67 -0.46
CA ARG A 195 5.62 22.67 0.45
C ARG A 195 4.90 23.33 1.61
N GLN A 196 3.70 22.87 1.84
CA GLN A 196 2.88 23.25 2.98
C GLN A 196 2.11 22.03 3.46
N THR A 197 2.03 21.86 4.76
CA THR A 197 1.27 20.79 5.41
C THR A 197 0.44 21.38 6.56
N TYR A 198 -0.83 21.04 6.58
CA TYR A 198 -1.77 21.41 7.64
C TYR A 198 -2.46 20.14 8.10
N LYS A 199 -2.37 19.83 9.39
CA LYS A 199 -3.00 18.65 9.99
C LYS A 199 -3.74 19.07 11.25
N ILE A 200 -4.92 18.50 11.44
CA ILE A 200 -5.67 18.57 12.68
C ILE A 200 -6.27 17.20 12.97
N ASN A 201 -6.12 16.76 14.20
CA ASN A 201 -6.72 15.53 14.69
C ASN A 201 -7.37 15.84 16.03
N TYR A 202 -8.55 15.26 16.26
CA TYR A 202 -9.22 15.32 17.54
C TYR A 202 -9.88 13.98 17.82
N GLY A 203 -9.77 13.51 19.04
CA GLY A 203 -10.35 12.24 19.48
C GLY A 203 -11.00 12.33 20.85
N THR A 204 -11.89 11.42 21.08
CA THR A 204 -12.50 11.09 22.36
C THR A 204 -12.46 9.57 22.54
N PRO A 205 -12.86 8.98 23.66
CA PRO A 205 -12.96 7.51 23.80
C PRO A 205 -13.90 6.84 22.78
N ARG A 206 -14.84 7.59 22.19
CA ARG A 206 -15.81 7.06 21.22
C ARG A 206 -15.64 7.54 19.79
N PHE A 207 -14.89 8.61 19.57
CA PHE A 207 -14.81 9.25 18.27
C PHE A 207 -13.40 9.76 17.98
N LEU A 208 -12.97 9.66 16.71
CA LEU A 208 -11.72 10.22 16.20
C LEU A 208 -11.96 10.81 14.83
N ILE A 209 -11.49 12.02 14.61
CA ILE A 209 -11.44 12.67 13.29
C ILE A 209 -10.05 13.23 13.03
N GLY A 210 -9.62 13.16 11.78
CA GLY A 210 -8.40 13.83 11.32
C GLY A 210 -8.58 14.39 9.93
N VAL A 211 -7.96 15.54 9.71
CA VAL A 211 -7.90 16.22 8.41
C VAL A 211 -6.45 16.57 8.13
N GLU A 212 -5.99 16.24 6.94
CA GLU A 212 -4.66 16.59 6.47
C GLU A 212 -4.73 17.23 5.09
N ARG A 213 -4.12 18.40 4.94
CA ARG A 213 -3.99 19.12 3.67
C ARG A 213 -2.52 19.32 3.35
N ASN A 214 -2.10 18.87 2.17
CA ASN A 214 -0.74 19.03 1.69
C ASN A 214 -0.73 19.78 0.36
N PHE A 215 0.29 20.62 0.18
CA PHE A 215 0.62 21.31 -1.05
C PHE A 215 2.08 21.04 -1.40
N PHE A 216 2.38 20.95 -2.67
CA PHE A 216 3.73 21.01 -3.21
C PHE A 216 3.71 21.83 -4.50
N GLY A 217 4.68 22.72 -4.63
CA GLY A 217 4.82 23.59 -5.77
C GLY A 217 5.42 22.88 -6.99
N ALA A 218 5.55 23.63 -8.06
CA ALA A 218 6.21 23.13 -9.25
C ALA A 218 7.70 22.85 -8.94
N GLN A 219 8.14 21.68 -9.35
CA GLN A 219 9.55 21.34 -9.38
C GLN A 219 10.05 21.65 -10.79
N ASP A 220 10.95 22.61 -10.92
CA ASP A 220 11.68 22.79 -12.16
C ASP A 220 12.80 21.76 -12.17
N PRO A 221 12.87 20.89 -13.17
CA PRO A 221 14.01 20.01 -13.28
C PRO A 221 15.24 20.85 -13.63
N GLU A 222 16.21 20.89 -12.77
CA GLU A 222 17.58 21.19 -13.15
C GLU A 222 18.13 20.02 -13.96
N THR A 223 17.69 19.86 -15.18
CA THR A 223 17.88 18.62 -15.88
C THR A 223 18.90 18.71 -16.98
N PRO A 224 19.91 17.88 -16.92
CA PRO A 224 20.49 17.36 -18.14
C PRO A 224 19.55 16.27 -18.68
N ILE A 225 19.05 16.51 -19.84
CA ILE A 225 18.31 15.59 -20.68
C ILE A 225 19.22 14.41 -20.99
N ARG A 226 18.72 13.19 -20.74
CA ARG A 226 19.40 12.01 -21.24
C ARG A 226 19.03 11.77 -22.69
N SER A 227 20.04 11.68 -23.55
CA SER A 227 19.91 11.40 -24.99
C SER A 227 19.37 9.99 -25.28
N ASP A 228 19.28 9.11 -24.28
CA ASP A 228 18.82 7.73 -24.40
C ASP A 228 17.34 7.55 -24.02
N ILE A 229 16.62 8.61 -23.65
CA ILE A 229 15.16 8.57 -23.51
C ILE A 229 14.58 8.50 -24.92
N GLY A 230 14.30 7.27 -25.34
CA GLY A 230 14.00 6.90 -26.71
C GLY A 230 13.16 7.89 -27.49
N ALA A 231 13.69 8.30 -28.61
CA ALA A 231 13.00 9.04 -29.63
C ALA A 231 11.74 8.29 -30.08
N TYR A 232 10.61 8.55 -29.44
CA TYR A 232 9.36 8.00 -29.92
C TYR A 232 8.93 8.68 -31.20
N ALA A 233 9.15 8.00 -32.29
CA ALA A 233 8.51 8.17 -33.60
C ALA A 233 8.65 9.54 -34.31
N ARG A 234 9.27 10.57 -33.72
CA ARG A 234 9.36 11.92 -34.27
C ARG A 234 10.71 12.63 -34.11
N GLY A 235 11.73 11.95 -33.59
CA GLY A 235 13.08 12.54 -33.45
C GLY A 235 13.24 13.55 -32.30
N TYR A 236 12.31 13.61 -31.33
CA TYR A 236 12.40 14.49 -30.17
C TYR A 236 12.54 13.69 -28.89
N GLU A 237 13.38 14.17 -28.00
CA GLU A 237 13.46 13.71 -26.64
C GLU A 237 12.47 14.49 -25.78
N TYR A 238 11.98 13.85 -24.70
CA TYR A 238 11.04 14.47 -23.76
C TYR A 238 11.51 14.26 -22.34
N TYR A 239 11.22 15.20 -21.48
CA TYR A 239 11.43 15.08 -20.05
C TYR A 239 10.18 15.48 -19.27
N THR A 240 10.04 14.95 -18.06
CA THR A 240 8.93 15.29 -17.17
C THR A 240 9.30 16.51 -16.35
N ALA A 241 8.46 17.53 -16.39
CA ALA A 241 8.72 18.80 -15.72
C ALA A 241 7.50 19.30 -14.94
N ARG A 242 7.76 20.17 -13.97
CA ARG A 242 6.75 20.96 -13.26
C ARG A 242 5.71 20.11 -12.52
N ASN A 243 6.14 19.07 -11.82
CA ASN A 243 5.26 18.33 -10.93
C ASN A 243 4.78 19.24 -9.80
N LYS A 244 3.48 19.46 -9.74
CA LYS A 244 2.85 20.20 -8.65
C LYS A 244 1.52 19.56 -8.30
N GLY A 245 1.08 19.78 -7.08
CA GLY A 245 -0.21 19.29 -6.67
C GLY A 245 -0.58 19.65 -5.24
N ASN A 246 -1.70 19.10 -4.85
CA ASN A 246 -2.20 19.18 -3.49
C ASN A 246 -3.05 17.94 -3.18
N SER A 247 -3.16 17.63 -1.91
CA SER A 247 -4.04 16.57 -1.45
C SER A 247 -4.82 16.99 -0.22
N LEU A 248 -6.01 16.45 -0.08
CA LEU A 248 -6.85 16.52 1.11
C LEU A 248 -7.16 15.10 1.55
N GLY A 249 -6.78 14.74 2.76
CA GLY A 249 -7.17 13.52 3.45
C GLY A 249 -8.11 13.83 4.60
N VAL A 250 -9.19 13.07 4.72
CA VAL A 250 -10.08 13.09 5.88
C VAL A 250 -10.24 11.64 6.33
N PHE A 251 -10.11 11.41 7.62
CA PHE A 251 -10.40 10.11 8.21
C PHE A 251 -11.23 10.26 9.48
N MET A 252 -12.09 9.30 9.72
CA MET A 252 -12.97 9.26 10.86
C MET A 252 -13.10 7.82 11.35
N SER A 253 -13.14 7.65 12.66
CA SER A 253 -13.47 6.38 13.30
C SER A 253 -14.40 6.65 14.47
N GLY A 254 -15.51 5.90 14.58
CA GLY A 254 -16.50 6.09 15.64
C GLY A 254 -16.98 4.76 16.19
N LYS A 255 -16.90 4.56 17.51
CA LYS A 255 -17.53 3.46 18.21
C LYS A 255 -19.02 3.79 18.42
N LEU A 256 -19.88 3.13 17.66
CA LEU A 256 -21.34 3.26 17.83
C LEU A 256 -21.79 2.63 19.16
N ASN A 257 -21.13 1.52 19.51
CA ASN A 257 -21.18 0.87 20.81
C ASN A 257 -19.89 0.03 20.99
N ASP A 258 -19.79 -0.77 22.03
CA ASP A 258 -18.58 -1.56 22.32
C ASP A 258 -18.28 -2.65 21.29
N LYS A 259 -19.27 -3.04 20.46
CA LYS A 259 -19.16 -4.07 19.44
C LYS A 259 -19.12 -3.52 18.01
N LEU A 260 -19.57 -2.30 17.78
CA LEU A 260 -19.72 -1.71 16.43
C LEU A 260 -18.84 -0.47 16.25
N THR A 261 -17.98 -0.51 15.26
CA THR A 261 -17.12 0.62 14.86
C THR A 261 -17.36 0.98 13.42
N LEU A 262 -17.63 2.26 13.16
CA LEU A 262 -17.74 2.84 11.82
C LEU A 262 -16.40 3.54 11.48
N ASN A 263 -15.84 3.20 10.33
CA ASN A 263 -14.66 3.88 9.79
C ASN A 263 -15.00 4.51 8.45
N PHE A 264 -14.46 5.69 8.22
CA PHE A 264 -14.58 6.40 6.96
C PHE A 264 -13.26 7.10 6.64
N SER A 265 -12.83 7.06 5.38
CA SER A 265 -11.76 7.91 4.88
C SER A 265 -12.07 8.43 3.48
N ARG A 266 -11.65 9.68 3.23
CA ARG A 266 -11.70 10.31 1.93
C ARG A 266 -10.34 10.90 1.61
N PHE A 267 -9.87 10.61 0.42
CA PHE A 267 -8.70 11.24 -0.17
C PHE A 267 -9.08 11.96 -1.47
N GLU A 268 -8.62 13.18 -1.63
CA GLU A 268 -8.71 13.93 -2.87
C GLU A 268 -7.33 14.47 -3.22
N GLY A 269 -6.77 14.01 -4.34
CA GLY A 269 -5.49 14.46 -4.87
C GLY A 269 -5.67 15.20 -6.19
N ASN A 270 -5.04 16.35 -6.33
CA ASN A 270 -4.91 17.07 -7.59
C ASN A 270 -3.44 17.15 -7.94
N SER A 271 -3.08 16.74 -9.14
CA SER A 271 -1.71 16.75 -9.61
C SER A 271 -1.61 17.18 -11.07
N SER A 272 -0.52 17.81 -11.42
CA SER A 272 -0.22 18.15 -12.81
C SER A 272 1.26 18.00 -13.09
N PHE A 273 1.58 17.59 -14.30
CA PHE A 273 2.94 17.54 -14.82
C PHE A 273 2.97 17.88 -16.31
N GLY A 274 4.13 18.26 -16.78
CA GLY A 274 4.40 18.48 -18.20
C GLY A 274 5.33 17.41 -18.75
N GLN A 275 5.09 16.98 -19.97
CA GLN A 275 6.08 16.33 -20.83
C GLN A 275 6.57 17.39 -21.79
N LEU A 276 7.80 17.84 -21.59
CA LEU A 276 8.40 18.90 -22.38
C LEU A 276 9.36 18.30 -23.41
N SER A 277 9.27 18.81 -24.64
CA SER A 277 10.21 18.44 -25.70
C SER A 277 11.57 19.12 -25.49
N THR A 278 12.64 18.46 -25.87
CA THR A 278 14.02 18.97 -25.83
C THR A 278 14.37 19.89 -27.01
N GLU A 279 13.42 20.17 -27.88
CA GLU A 279 13.61 21.10 -28.99
C GLU A 279 14.15 22.45 -28.51
N THR A 280 15.23 22.91 -29.13
CA THR A 280 15.85 24.20 -28.83
C THR A 280 15.05 25.38 -29.37
N ASN A 281 14.28 25.17 -30.44
CA ASN A 281 13.38 26.18 -30.97
C ASN A 281 12.14 26.30 -30.06
N PRO A 282 11.88 27.46 -29.41
CA PRO A 282 10.78 27.62 -28.45
C PRO A 282 9.39 27.35 -29.04
N ILE A 283 9.19 27.66 -30.32
CA ILE A 283 7.89 27.41 -30.99
C ILE A 283 7.68 25.91 -31.17
N LYS A 284 8.68 25.19 -31.69
CA LYS A 284 8.61 23.74 -31.85
C LYS A 284 8.55 23.02 -30.50
N GLN A 285 9.32 23.46 -29.51
CA GLN A 285 9.23 22.93 -28.14
C GLN A 285 7.81 23.02 -27.62
N LYS A 286 7.15 24.17 -27.74
CA LYS A 286 5.77 24.38 -27.34
C LYS A 286 4.78 23.51 -28.13
N LEU A 287 5.00 23.33 -29.43
CA LEU A 287 4.14 22.49 -30.28
C LEU A 287 4.19 21.01 -29.89
N HIS A 288 5.34 20.51 -29.43
CA HIS A 288 5.55 19.10 -29.07
C HIS A 288 5.37 18.79 -27.58
N SER A 289 5.13 19.80 -26.75
CA SER A 289 4.95 19.62 -25.30
C SER A 289 3.49 19.34 -24.94
N THR A 290 3.30 18.54 -23.90
CA THR A 290 1.96 18.19 -23.39
C THR A 290 1.91 18.43 -21.87
N THR A 291 0.82 19.04 -21.39
CA THR A 291 0.52 19.16 -19.97
C THR A 291 -0.62 18.23 -19.59
N TYR A 292 -0.46 17.53 -18.50
CA TYR A 292 -1.44 16.64 -17.91
C TYR A 292 -1.91 17.18 -16.56
N ALA A 293 -3.20 17.06 -16.29
CA ALA A 293 -3.78 17.41 -15.00
C ALA A 293 -4.76 16.30 -14.58
N TYR A 294 -4.65 15.86 -13.34
CA TYR A 294 -5.44 14.76 -12.79
C TYR A 294 -6.07 15.16 -11.46
N LYS A 295 -7.28 14.67 -11.26
CA LYS A 295 -7.97 14.65 -9.97
C LYS A 295 -8.30 13.19 -9.64
N ASP A 296 -7.82 12.72 -8.50
CA ASP A 296 -8.04 11.37 -7.97
C ASP A 296 -8.81 11.47 -6.66
N THR A 297 -10.01 10.93 -6.62
CA THR A 297 -10.83 10.90 -5.41
C THR A 297 -11.04 9.45 -4.99
N LYS A 298 -10.75 9.11 -3.74
CA LYS A 298 -10.94 7.79 -3.16
C LYS A 298 -11.77 7.92 -1.88
N ASN A 299 -12.78 7.10 -1.72
CA ASN A 299 -13.58 7.01 -0.51
C ASN A 299 -13.58 5.57 -0.03
N ASN A 300 -13.44 5.38 1.28
CA ASN A 300 -13.49 4.07 1.92
C ASN A 300 -14.40 4.19 3.13
N ALA A 301 -15.29 3.23 3.29
CA ALA A 301 -16.18 3.13 4.43
C ALA A 301 -16.26 1.68 4.89
N SER A 302 -16.26 1.44 6.19
CA SER A 302 -16.49 0.12 6.76
C SER A 302 -17.23 0.19 8.08
N LEU A 303 -18.15 -0.74 8.29
CA LEU A 303 -18.78 -1.01 9.55
C LEU A 303 -18.24 -2.36 10.06
N VAL A 304 -17.57 -2.32 11.21
CA VAL A 304 -16.93 -3.49 11.82
C VAL A 304 -17.71 -3.87 13.08
N TYR A 305 -18.22 -5.09 13.09
CA TYR A 305 -18.76 -5.74 14.27
C TYR A 305 -17.68 -6.64 14.87
N LYS A 306 -17.46 -6.54 16.18
CA LYS A 306 -16.55 -7.42 16.92
C LYS A 306 -17.18 -7.78 18.25
N ASP A 307 -17.38 -9.08 18.47
CA ASP A 307 -17.92 -9.60 19.72
C ASP A 307 -17.22 -10.93 20.06
N GLY A 308 -16.40 -10.90 21.10
CA GLY A 308 -15.54 -12.04 21.44
C GLY A 308 -14.70 -12.46 20.22
N ASN A 309 -14.88 -13.71 19.82
CA ASN A 309 -14.16 -14.35 18.72
C ASN A 309 -14.83 -14.15 17.34
N THR A 310 -15.94 -13.42 17.26
CA THR A 310 -16.65 -13.13 16.01
C THR A 310 -16.28 -11.75 15.49
N THR A 311 -15.88 -11.69 14.22
CA THR A 311 -15.67 -10.42 13.52
C THR A 311 -16.48 -10.41 12.22
N GLY A 312 -17.28 -9.36 12.03
CA GLY A 312 -18.01 -9.10 10.80
C GLY A 312 -17.67 -7.72 10.25
N THR A 313 -17.48 -7.59 8.95
CA THR A 313 -17.20 -6.32 8.32
C THR A 313 -18.06 -6.16 7.08
N ILE A 314 -18.73 -5.02 6.95
CA ILE A 314 -19.35 -4.55 5.70
C ILE A 314 -18.52 -3.38 5.22
N PHE A 315 -18.23 -3.33 3.91
CA PHE A 315 -17.34 -2.31 3.36
C PHE A 315 -17.80 -1.78 2.01
N TYR A 316 -17.40 -0.54 1.74
CA TYR A 316 -17.54 0.14 0.46
C TYR A 316 -16.28 0.95 0.17
N ASN A 317 -15.70 0.75 -1.03
CA ASN A 317 -14.57 1.53 -1.53
C ASN A 317 -14.87 2.01 -2.94
N ASP A 318 -14.52 3.26 -3.24
CA ASP A 318 -14.58 3.77 -4.60
C ASP A 318 -13.38 4.64 -4.94
N ARG A 319 -13.06 4.68 -6.22
CA ARG A 319 -12.10 5.57 -6.82
C ARG A 319 -12.71 6.24 -8.04
N ASP A 320 -12.69 7.55 -8.06
CA ASP A 320 -13.07 8.39 -9.19
C ASP A 320 -11.82 9.11 -9.71
N LEU A 321 -11.32 8.68 -10.85
CA LEU A 321 -10.19 9.31 -11.53
C LEU A 321 -10.69 10.15 -12.70
N TYR A 322 -10.29 11.40 -12.71
CA TYR A 322 -10.52 12.35 -13.79
C TYR A 322 -9.20 12.95 -14.25
N GLY A 323 -8.90 12.89 -15.54
CA GLY A 323 -7.71 13.44 -16.14
C GLY A 323 -8.01 14.17 -17.43
N LYS A 324 -7.22 15.17 -17.71
CA LYS A 324 -7.21 15.92 -18.97
C LYS A 324 -5.79 16.20 -19.39
N SER A 325 -5.57 16.19 -20.70
CA SER A 325 -4.29 16.56 -21.32
C SER A 325 -4.47 17.73 -22.26
N ARG A 326 -3.44 18.55 -22.38
CA ARG A 326 -3.35 19.63 -23.33
C ARG A 326 -2.06 19.48 -24.11
N ILE A 327 -2.18 19.19 -25.39
CA ILE A 327 -1.09 19.32 -26.34
C ILE A 327 -0.96 20.81 -26.66
N HIS A 328 0.21 21.40 -26.46
CA HIS A 328 0.36 22.86 -26.59
C HIS A 328 0.11 23.40 -27.99
N SER A 329 0.18 22.56 -29.02
CA SER A 329 -0.22 22.88 -30.40
C SER A 329 -1.75 22.90 -30.61
N LYS A 330 -2.55 22.34 -29.71
CA LYS A 330 -4.00 22.22 -29.83
C LYS A 330 -4.69 22.81 -28.61
N LYS A 331 -5.63 23.70 -28.82
CA LYS A 331 -6.55 24.20 -27.78
C LYS A 331 -7.96 23.68 -28.12
N PRO A 332 -8.80 23.31 -27.13
CA PRO A 332 -8.65 23.30 -25.67
C PRO A 332 -8.08 21.98 -25.11
N TYR A 333 -8.07 21.84 -23.75
CA TYR A 333 -7.78 20.58 -23.09
C TYR A 333 -8.75 19.48 -23.53
N THR A 334 -8.19 18.31 -23.87
CA THR A 334 -8.96 17.10 -24.16
C THR A 334 -9.05 16.20 -22.93
N LEU A 335 -10.13 15.45 -22.81
CA LEU A 335 -10.23 14.42 -21.77
C LEU A 335 -9.19 13.32 -22.04
N SER A 336 -8.53 12.89 -20.96
CA SER A 336 -7.68 11.71 -21.04
C SER A 336 -8.54 10.45 -21.18
N ASP A 337 -8.11 9.51 -22.01
CA ASP A 337 -8.77 8.20 -22.18
C ASP A 337 -8.73 7.33 -20.90
N ASN A 338 -8.01 7.78 -19.87
CA ASN A 338 -7.82 7.05 -18.62
C ASN A 338 -8.80 7.44 -17.50
N ASN A 339 -9.86 8.19 -17.81
CA ASN A 339 -10.89 8.54 -16.84
C ASN A 339 -11.77 7.34 -16.51
N TYR A 340 -11.87 7.00 -15.23
CA TYR A 340 -12.68 5.86 -14.79
C TYR A 340 -13.24 6.02 -13.38
N ILE A 341 -14.27 5.24 -13.10
CA ILE A 341 -14.76 4.96 -11.75
C ILE A 341 -14.59 3.47 -11.50
N ALA A 342 -13.95 3.11 -10.39
CA ALA A 342 -13.89 1.74 -9.89
C ALA A 342 -14.53 1.69 -8.51
N ARG A 343 -15.33 0.66 -8.23
CA ARG A 343 -16.00 0.47 -6.95
C ARG A 343 -15.88 -0.97 -6.49
N GLN A 344 -15.84 -1.13 -5.18
CA GLN A 344 -15.88 -2.43 -4.53
C GLN A 344 -16.71 -2.32 -3.27
N TYR A 345 -17.60 -3.28 -3.04
CA TYR A 345 -18.36 -3.40 -1.81
C TYR A 345 -18.63 -4.86 -1.50
N GLY A 346 -18.80 -5.14 -0.23
CA GLY A 346 -18.98 -6.51 0.21
C GLY A 346 -19.03 -6.66 1.72
N PHE A 347 -18.94 -7.91 2.12
CA PHE A 347 -18.88 -8.30 3.52
C PHE A 347 -17.85 -9.40 3.72
N ASP A 348 -17.33 -9.49 4.93
CA ASP A 348 -16.46 -10.56 5.42
C ASP A 348 -16.86 -10.88 6.85
N VAL A 349 -17.19 -12.13 7.15
CA VAL A 349 -17.59 -12.58 8.49
C VAL A 349 -16.76 -13.79 8.85
N GLN A 350 -16.14 -13.76 10.01
CA GLN A 350 -15.34 -14.87 10.53
C GLN A 350 -15.62 -15.11 12.01
N HIS A 351 -15.39 -16.35 12.42
CA HIS A 351 -15.40 -16.76 13.80
C HIS A 351 -14.17 -17.61 14.12
N GLU A 352 -13.66 -17.45 15.33
CA GLU A 352 -12.52 -18.19 15.86
C GLU A 352 -12.99 -19.08 17.00
N TRP A 353 -12.65 -20.35 16.95
CA TRP A 353 -12.89 -21.33 18.00
C TRP A 353 -11.57 -21.74 18.62
N ASP A 354 -11.54 -21.70 19.95
CA ASP A 354 -10.43 -22.18 20.76
C ASP A 354 -10.68 -23.62 21.20
N PHE A 355 -9.65 -24.45 21.10
CA PHE A 355 -9.67 -25.83 21.52
C PHE A 355 -8.49 -26.13 22.43
N ARG A 356 -8.61 -27.20 23.22
CA ARG A 356 -7.57 -27.68 24.13
C ARG A 356 -7.02 -26.59 25.08
N GLY A 357 -7.90 -25.69 25.56
CA GLY A 357 -7.51 -24.61 26.48
C GLY A 357 -6.65 -23.53 25.78
N GLY A 358 -6.98 -23.15 24.55
CA GLY A 358 -6.30 -22.11 23.79
C GLY A 358 -4.98 -22.55 23.14
N LYS A 359 -4.71 -23.86 23.06
CA LYS A 359 -3.54 -24.39 22.35
C LYS A 359 -3.78 -24.52 20.86
N ASP A 360 -5.01 -24.76 20.46
CA ASP A 360 -5.43 -24.91 19.07
C ASP A 360 -6.48 -23.87 18.73
N TYR A 361 -6.44 -23.40 17.49
CA TYR A 361 -7.41 -22.42 16.98
C TYR A 361 -7.94 -22.88 15.63
N PHE A 362 -9.23 -22.71 15.45
CA PHE A 362 -9.86 -22.87 14.14
C PHE A 362 -10.58 -21.58 13.78
N ILE A 363 -10.19 -20.96 12.69
CA ILE A 363 -10.88 -19.81 12.12
C ILE A 363 -11.62 -20.28 10.88
N ALA A 364 -12.90 -19.96 10.76
CA ALA A 364 -13.63 -20.09 9.50
C ALA A 364 -14.37 -18.80 9.19
N GLY A 365 -14.54 -18.53 7.92
CA GLY A 365 -15.24 -17.33 7.48
C GLY A 365 -15.77 -17.42 6.07
N VAL A 366 -16.65 -16.46 5.77
CA VAL A 366 -17.28 -16.28 4.48
C VAL A 366 -17.08 -14.85 4.01
N LEU A 367 -16.82 -14.68 2.72
CA LEU A 367 -16.64 -13.39 2.07
C LEU A 367 -17.52 -13.31 0.83
N GLY A 368 -18.22 -12.20 0.68
CA GLY A 368 -18.90 -11.83 -0.55
C GLY A 368 -18.49 -10.42 -0.97
N LYS A 369 -18.06 -10.25 -2.23
CA LYS A 369 -17.74 -8.91 -2.74
C LYS A 369 -18.15 -8.74 -4.19
N ARG A 370 -18.51 -7.51 -4.54
CA ARG A 370 -18.75 -7.08 -5.91
C ARG A 370 -17.79 -5.96 -6.28
N GLU A 371 -17.17 -6.10 -7.45
CA GLU A 371 -16.28 -5.13 -8.07
C GLU A 371 -16.91 -4.62 -9.37
N THR A 372 -16.83 -3.31 -9.62
CA THR A 372 -17.31 -2.68 -10.84
C THR A 372 -16.24 -1.75 -11.41
N TYR A 373 -16.21 -1.62 -12.73
CA TYR A 373 -15.33 -0.71 -13.43
C TYR A 373 -16.08 -0.01 -14.55
N ARG A 374 -15.92 1.32 -14.65
CA ARG A 374 -16.56 2.14 -15.67
C ARG A 374 -15.60 3.20 -16.17
N THR A 375 -15.32 3.22 -17.47
CA THR A 375 -14.61 4.34 -18.10
C THR A 375 -15.53 5.54 -18.28
N LYS A 376 -15.00 6.75 -18.14
CA LYS A 376 -15.74 8.01 -18.33
C LYS A 376 -15.53 8.63 -19.71
N SER A 377 -14.44 8.25 -20.38
CA SER A 377 -14.05 8.75 -21.68
C SER A 377 -14.12 7.64 -22.71
N GLY A 378 -14.78 7.90 -23.82
CA GLY A 378 -14.98 6.94 -24.90
C GLY A 378 -16.34 6.24 -24.84
N PRO A 379 -16.74 5.58 -25.92
CA PRO A 379 -17.99 4.84 -25.93
C PRO A 379 -17.92 3.64 -24.99
N TYR A 380 -18.94 3.50 -24.21
CA TYR A 380 -19.11 2.47 -23.20
C TYR A 380 -19.40 1.12 -23.81
N TYR A 381 -18.68 0.11 -23.37
CA TYR A 381 -19.13 -1.28 -23.43
C TYR A 381 -19.46 -1.77 -22.03
N GLY A 382 -20.70 -1.56 -21.63
CA GLY A 382 -21.23 -2.05 -20.37
C GLY A 382 -20.49 -1.55 -19.12
N ASN A 383 -21.01 -1.91 -17.97
CA ASN A 383 -20.31 -1.77 -16.68
C ASN A 383 -19.83 -3.16 -16.26
N PRO A 384 -18.61 -3.59 -16.64
CA PRO A 384 -18.13 -4.89 -16.23
C PRO A 384 -18.12 -4.97 -14.70
N HIS A 385 -18.64 -6.07 -14.21
CA HIS A 385 -18.66 -6.35 -12.78
C HIS A 385 -18.24 -7.79 -12.52
N ARG A 386 -17.66 -8.00 -11.37
CA ARG A 386 -17.25 -9.31 -10.86
C ARG A 386 -17.85 -9.50 -9.49
N ASN A 387 -18.51 -10.65 -9.29
CA ASN A 387 -18.94 -11.08 -7.97
C ASN A 387 -18.02 -12.23 -7.52
N SER A 388 -17.48 -12.11 -6.31
CA SER A 388 -16.58 -13.11 -5.73
C SER A 388 -17.18 -13.58 -4.41
N TYR A 389 -17.36 -14.88 -4.27
CA TYR A 389 -17.79 -15.53 -3.04
C TYR A 389 -16.72 -16.48 -2.59
N ALA A 390 -16.46 -16.53 -1.30
CA ALA A 390 -15.48 -17.43 -0.77
C ALA A 390 -15.89 -17.97 0.60
N ILE A 391 -15.50 -19.21 0.84
CA ILE A 391 -15.42 -19.81 2.15
C ILE A 391 -13.95 -20.13 2.42
N TYR A 392 -13.48 -19.83 3.63
CA TYR A 392 -12.10 -20.07 4.00
C TYR A 392 -12.03 -20.56 5.45
N GLY A 393 -10.95 -21.26 5.76
CA GLY A 393 -10.66 -21.69 7.11
C GLY A 393 -9.17 -21.91 7.33
N THR A 394 -8.77 -21.78 8.58
CA THR A 394 -7.40 -22.02 9.04
C THR A 394 -7.45 -22.75 10.37
N TYR A 395 -6.72 -23.86 10.46
CA TYR A 395 -6.58 -24.64 11.68
C TYR A 395 -5.13 -24.60 12.16
N SER A 396 -4.93 -24.05 13.34
CA SER A 396 -3.65 -24.05 14.04
C SER A 396 -3.66 -25.17 15.09
N TYR A 397 -2.74 -26.09 14.96
CA TYR A 397 -2.61 -27.27 15.81
C TYR A 397 -1.25 -27.27 16.51
N GLN A 398 -1.23 -27.14 17.83
CA GLN A 398 -0.02 -27.29 18.63
C GLN A 398 0.27 -28.78 18.83
N ILE A 399 1.22 -29.32 18.04
CA ILE A 399 1.66 -30.71 18.11
C ILE A 399 2.28 -30.99 19.48
N ASN A 400 3.13 -30.08 19.94
CA ASN A 400 3.75 -30.06 21.26
C ASN A 400 4.21 -28.63 21.58
N PRO A 401 4.76 -28.32 22.79
CA PRO A 401 5.14 -26.95 23.16
C PRO A 401 6.15 -26.26 22.23
N LYS A 402 6.85 -27.03 21.38
CA LYS A 402 7.85 -26.52 20.44
C LYS A 402 7.37 -26.48 18.99
N TRP A 403 6.36 -27.25 18.63
CA TRP A 403 5.93 -27.40 17.25
C TRP A 403 4.46 -27.04 17.07
N THR A 404 4.20 -26.13 16.14
CA THR A 404 2.84 -25.75 15.74
C THR A 404 2.70 -25.89 14.22
N SER A 405 1.64 -26.53 13.78
CA SER A 405 1.26 -26.69 12.38
C SER A 405 0.03 -25.83 12.09
N ILE A 406 0.02 -25.12 10.95
CA ILE A 406 -1.15 -24.35 10.50
C ILE A 406 -1.53 -24.80 9.10
N LEU A 407 -2.81 -25.19 8.95
CA LEU A 407 -3.39 -25.59 7.68
C LEU A 407 -4.45 -24.57 7.27
N GLY A 408 -4.27 -23.97 6.11
CA GLY A 408 -5.22 -23.03 5.54
C GLY A 408 -5.85 -23.58 4.27
N LEU A 409 -7.14 -23.33 4.07
CA LEU A 409 -7.86 -23.68 2.86
C LEU A 409 -8.88 -22.60 2.51
N ARG A 410 -8.92 -22.22 1.23
CA ARG A 410 -9.93 -21.32 0.69
C ARG A 410 -10.50 -21.87 -0.60
N TYR A 411 -11.81 -21.85 -0.72
CA TYR A 411 -12.54 -22.04 -1.96
C TYR A 411 -13.17 -20.73 -2.39
N SER A 412 -12.95 -20.33 -3.64
CA SER A 412 -13.52 -19.10 -4.21
C SER A 412 -14.29 -19.42 -5.48
N ASP A 413 -15.57 -18.99 -5.55
CA ASP A 413 -16.38 -18.98 -6.76
C ASP A 413 -16.51 -17.53 -7.27
N ILE A 414 -15.96 -17.28 -8.46
CA ILE A 414 -15.81 -15.95 -9.02
C ILE A 414 -16.65 -15.89 -10.31
N LYS A 415 -17.72 -15.09 -10.26
CA LYS A 415 -18.55 -14.78 -11.41
C LYS A 415 -17.94 -13.59 -12.14
N ASP A 416 -17.15 -13.90 -13.15
CA ASP A 416 -16.41 -12.91 -13.94
C ASP A 416 -17.18 -12.61 -15.25
N PRO A 417 -17.15 -11.37 -15.75
CA PRO A 417 -17.88 -11.00 -16.96
C PRO A 417 -17.43 -11.78 -18.21
N VAL A 418 -16.25 -12.36 -18.20
CA VAL A 418 -15.72 -13.14 -19.33
C VAL A 418 -15.89 -14.63 -19.10
N LYS A 419 -15.38 -15.14 -17.99
CA LYS A 419 -15.44 -16.57 -17.66
C LYS A 419 -15.41 -16.78 -16.15
N ASN A 420 -16.42 -17.49 -15.64
CA ASN A 420 -16.46 -17.88 -14.24
C ASN A 420 -15.24 -18.73 -13.88
N GLN A 421 -14.69 -18.48 -12.71
CA GLN A 421 -13.53 -19.17 -12.18
C GLN A 421 -13.87 -19.77 -10.82
N ARG A 422 -13.34 -20.97 -10.58
CA ARG A 422 -13.38 -21.64 -9.27
C ARG A 422 -11.96 -21.96 -8.87
N VAL A 423 -11.54 -21.49 -7.72
CA VAL A 423 -10.14 -21.58 -7.29
C VAL A 423 -10.07 -22.17 -5.89
N LEU A 424 -9.30 -23.25 -5.74
CA LEU A 424 -8.95 -23.85 -4.45
C LEU A 424 -7.52 -23.47 -4.08
N ILE A 425 -7.33 -22.98 -2.86
CA ILE A 425 -6.07 -22.39 -2.39
C ILE A 425 -5.71 -23.02 -1.05
N PRO A 426 -4.82 -24.02 -1.07
CA PRO A 426 -4.24 -24.59 0.14
C PRO A 426 -3.02 -23.78 0.60
N GLN A 427 -2.78 -23.79 1.93
CA GLN A 427 -1.60 -23.31 2.59
C GLN A 427 -1.21 -24.24 3.73
N PHE A 428 0.08 -24.46 3.88
CA PHE A 428 0.67 -25.21 4.99
C PHE A 428 1.79 -24.38 5.62
N GLN A 429 1.77 -24.29 6.93
CA GLN A 429 2.82 -23.65 7.71
C GLN A 429 3.22 -24.59 8.87
N LEU A 430 4.52 -24.65 9.14
CA LEU A 430 5.06 -25.38 10.27
C LEU A 430 6.04 -24.47 11.00
N GLN A 431 5.86 -24.33 12.29
CA GLN A 431 6.72 -23.52 13.15
C GLN A 431 7.41 -24.42 14.18
N HIS A 432 8.69 -24.16 14.38
CA HIS A 432 9.47 -24.73 15.46
C HIS A 432 9.94 -23.62 16.41
N ARG A 433 9.47 -23.63 17.64
CA ARG A 433 9.93 -22.76 18.71
C ARG A 433 11.19 -23.36 19.33
N ILE A 434 12.34 -22.77 19.03
CA ILE A 434 13.65 -23.23 19.54
C ILE A 434 13.74 -22.93 21.03
N ASN A 435 13.43 -21.67 21.42
CA ASN A 435 13.39 -21.18 22.79
C ASN A 435 12.42 -19.97 22.88
N LYS A 436 12.40 -19.25 24.00
CA LYS A 436 11.51 -18.10 24.21
C LYS A 436 11.74 -16.92 23.27
N GLU A 437 12.93 -16.84 22.67
CA GLU A 437 13.41 -15.72 21.85
C GLU A 437 13.61 -16.09 20.38
N SER A 438 13.54 -17.38 20.03
CA SER A 438 13.88 -17.85 18.69
C SER A 438 12.89 -18.85 18.13
N SER A 439 12.57 -18.70 16.85
CA SER A 439 11.75 -19.65 16.10
C SER A 439 12.26 -19.83 14.66
N MET A 440 11.96 -21.00 14.10
CA MET A 440 12.10 -21.30 12.67
C MET A 440 10.74 -21.68 12.10
N TYR A 441 10.55 -21.46 10.81
CA TYR A 441 9.29 -21.83 10.17
C TYR A 441 9.47 -22.20 8.71
N ILE A 442 8.51 -22.98 8.22
CA ILE A 442 8.27 -23.25 6.81
C ILE A 442 6.87 -22.72 6.46
N ASN A 443 6.73 -22.07 5.32
CA ASN A 443 5.44 -21.62 4.79
C ASN A 443 5.35 -21.99 3.31
N VAL A 444 4.36 -22.79 2.96
CA VAL A 444 4.09 -23.20 1.57
C VAL A 444 2.63 -22.91 1.26
N GLY A 445 2.39 -22.16 0.21
CA GLY A 445 1.00 -21.82 -0.13
C GLY A 445 0.81 -21.51 -1.60
N LYS A 446 -0.37 -21.89 -2.10
CA LYS A 446 -0.83 -21.50 -3.43
C LYS A 446 -1.33 -20.05 -3.39
N ALA A 447 -1.14 -19.31 -4.48
CA ALA A 447 -1.63 -17.97 -4.63
C ALA A 447 -2.14 -17.72 -6.05
N PHE A 448 -3.03 -16.73 -6.22
CA PHE A 448 -3.59 -16.38 -7.51
C PHE A 448 -3.95 -14.91 -7.63
N ARG A 449 -4.10 -14.44 -8.88
CA ARG A 449 -4.61 -13.11 -9.21
C ARG A 449 -5.56 -13.18 -10.41
N MET A 450 -6.69 -12.48 -10.29
CA MET A 450 -7.61 -12.31 -11.41
C MET A 450 -7.12 -11.23 -12.39
N PRO A 451 -7.49 -11.31 -13.68
CA PRO A 451 -7.32 -10.18 -14.60
C PRO A 451 -8.07 -8.96 -14.07
N ASN A 452 -7.54 -7.75 -14.26
CA ASN A 452 -8.28 -6.54 -13.91
C ASN A 452 -9.53 -6.41 -14.79
N LEU A 453 -10.60 -5.81 -14.27
CA LEU A 453 -11.80 -5.56 -15.07
C LEU A 453 -11.51 -4.69 -16.31
N SER A 454 -10.56 -3.73 -16.18
CA SER A 454 -10.09 -2.93 -17.33
C SER A 454 -9.37 -3.74 -18.41
N ASP A 455 -8.79 -4.90 -18.07
CA ASP A 455 -8.10 -5.75 -19.04
C ASP A 455 -9.09 -6.58 -19.88
N THR A 456 -10.32 -6.76 -19.40
CA THR A 456 -11.38 -7.52 -20.08
C THR A 456 -12.14 -6.70 -21.11
N PHE A 457 -12.07 -5.37 -21.03
CA PHE A 457 -12.80 -4.44 -21.89
C PHE A 457 -11.92 -3.28 -22.34
N LYS A 458 -11.21 -3.43 -23.45
CA LYS A 458 -10.36 -2.38 -24.01
C LYS A 458 -10.87 -1.94 -25.39
N LYS A 459 -10.85 -0.62 -25.64
CA LYS A 459 -11.11 -0.03 -26.97
C LYS A 459 -10.01 -0.46 -27.94
N ILE A 460 -10.39 -0.92 -29.13
CA ILE A 460 -9.48 -1.26 -30.20
C ILE A 460 -9.87 -0.41 -31.40
N ASN A 461 -8.99 0.51 -31.82
CA ASN A 461 -9.18 1.37 -32.99
C ASN A 461 -10.66 1.76 -33.22
N LYS A 462 -11.10 2.27 -34.30
CA LYS A 462 -12.47 2.77 -34.56
C LYS A 462 -13.64 1.81 -34.20
N GLY A 463 -13.38 0.62 -33.66
CA GLY A 463 -14.39 -0.35 -33.24
C GLY A 463 -14.23 -0.76 -31.78
N TYR A 464 -15.21 -1.46 -31.27
CA TYR A 464 -15.27 -1.93 -29.90
C TYR A 464 -15.38 -3.44 -29.90
N ALA A 465 -14.33 -4.08 -29.47
CA ALA A 465 -14.41 -5.49 -29.17
C ALA A 465 -13.69 -5.72 -27.83
N SER A 466 -14.27 -6.54 -27.02
CA SER A 466 -13.62 -7.19 -25.92
C SER A 466 -12.57 -8.13 -26.49
N VAL A 467 -11.38 -7.64 -26.83
CA VAL A 467 -10.39 -8.45 -27.53
C VAL A 467 -9.40 -9.04 -26.56
N SER A 468 -9.13 -8.38 -25.46
CA SER A 468 -8.03 -8.77 -24.59
C SER A 468 -8.44 -9.66 -23.41
N GLY A 469 -9.62 -10.18 -23.32
CA GLY A 469 -10.00 -10.85 -22.09
C GLY A 469 -10.84 -12.10 -22.21
N ARG A 470 -11.33 -12.44 -23.38
CA ARG A 470 -12.29 -13.54 -23.56
C ARG A 470 -11.83 -14.90 -23.02
N ASN A 471 -10.54 -15.11 -22.84
CA ASN A 471 -9.99 -16.38 -22.37
C ASN A 471 -8.93 -16.23 -21.27
N LEU A 472 -8.83 -15.05 -20.61
CA LEU A 472 -7.85 -14.89 -19.55
C LEU A 472 -8.23 -15.74 -18.34
N LYS A 473 -7.28 -16.59 -17.94
CA LYS A 473 -7.32 -17.38 -16.71
C LYS A 473 -6.62 -16.61 -15.60
N PRO A 474 -6.89 -16.89 -14.33
CA PRO A 474 -6.08 -16.36 -13.24
C PRO A 474 -4.60 -16.67 -13.41
N GLU A 475 -3.72 -15.75 -13.03
CA GLU A 475 -2.34 -16.09 -12.73
C GLU A 475 -2.33 -16.87 -11.44
N GLU A 476 -1.58 -17.96 -11.36
CA GLU A 476 -1.54 -18.81 -10.17
C GLU A 476 -0.19 -19.50 -10.01
N GLY A 477 0.15 -19.86 -8.81
CA GLY A 477 1.38 -20.59 -8.52
C GLY A 477 1.60 -20.79 -7.05
N TRP A 478 2.83 -21.10 -6.69
CA TRP A 478 3.23 -21.49 -5.36
C TRP A 478 4.34 -20.60 -4.83
N ASN A 479 4.25 -20.30 -3.54
CA ASN A 479 5.30 -19.72 -2.73
C ASN A 479 5.82 -20.77 -1.75
N TYR A 480 7.13 -20.79 -1.58
CA TYR A 480 7.85 -21.61 -0.61
C TYR A 480 8.77 -20.69 0.19
N GLU A 481 8.73 -20.83 1.49
CA GLU A 481 9.53 -19.99 2.39
C GLU A 481 10.06 -20.80 3.56
N LEU A 482 11.31 -20.55 3.92
CA LEU A 482 11.98 -21.01 5.13
C LEU A 482 12.51 -19.80 5.87
N GLY A 483 12.17 -19.63 7.14
CA GLY A 483 12.59 -18.47 7.90
C GLY A 483 13.10 -18.79 9.28
N TYR A 484 13.88 -17.85 9.80
CA TYR A 484 14.39 -17.82 11.17
C TYR A 484 14.12 -16.45 11.77
N LYS A 485 13.68 -16.43 13.03
CA LYS A 485 13.46 -15.23 13.82
C LYS A 485 14.13 -15.38 15.18
N HIS A 486 14.81 -14.32 15.61
CA HIS A 486 15.32 -14.16 16.96
C HIS A 486 14.97 -12.75 17.42
N ILE A 487 14.25 -12.64 18.52
CA ILE A 487 13.75 -11.36 19.04
C ILE A 487 13.97 -11.34 20.54
N THR A 488 14.77 -10.39 20.99
CA THR A 488 15.04 -10.10 22.39
C THR A 488 14.65 -8.67 22.74
N ASN A 489 14.84 -8.25 23.98
CA ASN A 489 14.62 -6.85 24.37
C ASN A 489 15.64 -5.88 23.77
N LYS A 490 16.79 -6.37 23.29
CA LYS A 490 17.87 -5.55 22.73
C LYS A 490 18.07 -5.76 21.25
N ASP A 491 17.95 -6.99 20.77
CA ASP A 491 18.29 -7.40 19.41
C ASP A 491 17.11 -8.10 18.72
N SER A 492 17.02 -7.91 17.42
CA SER A 492 16.11 -8.67 16.58
C SER A 492 16.81 -9.09 15.29
N TRP A 493 16.69 -10.37 14.94
CA TRP A 493 17.19 -10.95 13.70
C TRP A 493 16.04 -11.62 12.99
N LYS A 494 15.89 -11.36 11.70
CA LYS A 494 14.93 -12.03 10.84
C LYS A 494 15.63 -12.39 9.54
N VAL A 495 15.54 -13.64 9.13
CA VAL A 495 16.06 -14.13 7.85
C VAL A 495 15.02 -14.99 7.19
N ALA A 496 14.78 -14.80 5.90
CA ALA A 496 13.88 -15.62 5.11
C ALA A 496 14.49 -15.96 3.76
N LEU A 497 14.47 -17.25 3.41
CA LEU A 497 14.74 -17.78 2.09
C LEU A 497 13.41 -18.06 1.41
N PHE A 498 13.26 -17.68 0.15
CA PHE A 498 12.01 -17.88 -0.56
C PHE A 498 12.20 -18.32 -2.02
N TYR A 499 11.23 -19.08 -2.51
CA TYR A 499 11.07 -19.42 -3.92
C TYR A 499 9.64 -19.24 -4.36
N MET A 500 9.44 -18.63 -5.54
CA MET A 500 8.15 -18.36 -6.15
C MET A 500 8.12 -18.92 -7.57
N ASP A 501 7.07 -19.66 -7.94
CA ASP A 501 6.83 -20.14 -9.31
C ASP A 501 5.38 -19.93 -9.70
N PHE A 502 5.12 -19.02 -10.64
CA PHE A 502 3.80 -18.67 -11.13
C PHE A 502 3.66 -18.97 -12.61
N LYS A 503 2.51 -19.51 -12.99
CA LYS A 503 2.10 -19.82 -14.37
C LYS A 503 0.93 -18.95 -14.80
N ASN A 504 0.59 -19.00 -16.08
CA ASN A 504 -0.46 -18.20 -16.71
C ASN A 504 -0.20 -16.68 -16.57
N PHE A 505 1.06 -16.29 -16.42
CA PHE A 505 1.43 -14.90 -16.20
C PHE A 505 0.98 -14.05 -17.40
N PHE A 506 0.44 -12.86 -17.15
CA PHE A 506 -0.10 -12.00 -18.20
C PHE A 506 1.04 -11.39 -19.02
N SER A 507 0.95 -11.57 -20.34
CA SER A 507 1.87 -11.02 -21.33
C SER A 507 1.11 -10.18 -22.35
N TRP A 508 1.83 -9.30 -23.04
CA TRP A 508 1.30 -8.55 -24.17
C TRP A 508 1.72 -9.23 -25.48
N LYS A 509 0.79 -9.42 -26.40
CA LYS A 509 1.03 -10.00 -27.71
C LYS A 509 0.36 -9.12 -28.78
N PRO A 510 0.95 -8.96 -29.97
CA PRO A 510 0.23 -8.38 -31.10
C PRO A 510 -1.05 -9.15 -31.39
N ASP A 511 -2.12 -8.48 -31.77
CA ASP A 511 -3.33 -9.12 -32.27
C ASP A 511 -3.07 -9.82 -33.63
N SER A 512 -4.07 -10.54 -34.14
CA SER A 512 -3.95 -11.27 -35.41
C SER A 512 -3.61 -10.38 -36.61
N ASN A 513 -3.86 -9.09 -36.51
CA ASN A 513 -3.59 -8.11 -37.56
C ASN A 513 -2.29 -7.31 -37.33
N GLY A 514 -1.59 -7.56 -36.25
CA GLY A 514 -0.35 -6.85 -35.87
C GLY A 514 -0.50 -5.38 -35.51
N LYS A 515 -1.73 -4.84 -35.54
CA LYS A 515 -2.02 -3.40 -35.36
C LYS A 515 -2.22 -3.00 -33.89
N ASN A 516 -2.56 -3.94 -33.03
CA ASN A 516 -2.81 -3.68 -31.61
C ASN A 516 -2.11 -4.72 -30.75
N THR A 517 -1.95 -4.43 -29.47
CA THR A 517 -1.49 -5.41 -28.48
C THR A 517 -2.66 -5.88 -27.62
N ILE A 518 -2.77 -7.17 -27.47
CA ILE A 518 -3.77 -7.83 -26.60
C ILE A 518 -3.07 -8.49 -25.42
N ARG A 519 -3.78 -8.59 -24.30
CA ARG A 519 -3.30 -9.32 -23.13
C ARG A 519 -3.65 -10.80 -23.25
N VAL A 520 -2.67 -11.64 -22.95
CA VAL A 520 -2.80 -13.11 -23.03
C VAL A 520 -2.18 -13.77 -21.81
N ASN A 521 -2.63 -14.98 -21.49
CA ASN A 521 -1.94 -15.85 -20.53
C ASN A 521 -0.84 -16.66 -21.24
N GLY A 522 0.09 -17.21 -20.49
CA GLY A 522 1.07 -18.18 -20.97
C GLY A 522 2.49 -17.85 -20.55
N GLY A 523 2.70 -16.69 -19.97
CA GLY A 523 3.96 -16.37 -19.32
C GLY A 523 4.19 -17.21 -18.06
N ARG A 524 5.43 -17.25 -17.61
CA ARG A 524 5.85 -17.78 -16.31
C ARG A 524 6.69 -16.76 -15.57
N TYR A 525 6.57 -16.78 -14.26
CA TYR A 525 7.38 -15.98 -13.37
C TYR A 525 8.03 -16.87 -12.34
N ARG A 526 9.33 -16.69 -12.09
CA ARG A 526 10.09 -17.37 -11.04
C ARG A 526 10.93 -16.36 -10.29
N ASN A 527 11.06 -16.58 -9.01
CA ASN A 527 11.95 -15.78 -8.18
C ASN A 527 12.51 -16.65 -7.05
N VAL A 528 13.80 -16.53 -6.81
CA VAL A 528 14.49 -17.09 -5.65
C VAL A 528 15.22 -15.94 -4.97
N GLY A 529 15.21 -15.92 -3.64
CA GLY A 529 15.87 -14.84 -2.93
C GLY A 529 16.05 -15.10 -1.44
N ILE A 530 16.73 -14.15 -0.82
CA ILE A 530 16.98 -14.08 0.61
C ILE A 530 16.71 -12.66 1.10
N GLU A 531 16.10 -12.57 2.26
CA GLU A 531 15.89 -11.32 2.99
C GLU A 531 16.50 -11.47 4.39
N ALA A 532 17.17 -10.43 4.86
CA ALA A 532 17.71 -10.38 6.19
C ALA A 532 17.47 -9.00 6.80
N GLN A 533 17.14 -8.96 8.08
CA GLN A 533 16.97 -7.74 8.85
C GLN A 533 17.59 -7.90 10.23
N TYR A 534 18.26 -6.87 10.67
CA TYR A 534 18.82 -6.74 12.00
C TYR A 534 18.39 -5.43 12.64
N GLY A 535 17.91 -5.48 13.86
CA GLY A 535 17.61 -4.32 14.69
C GLY A 535 18.30 -4.42 16.02
N ARG A 536 18.83 -3.30 16.53
CA ARG A 536 19.47 -3.25 17.84
C ARG A 536 19.21 -1.95 18.58
N LYS A 537 18.86 -2.05 19.85
CA LYS A 537 18.95 -0.93 20.79
C LYS A 537 20.39 -0.79 21.24
N LEU A 538 21.07 0.24 20.76
CA LEU A 538 22.45 0.54 21.14
C LEU A 538 22.52 1.14 22.55
N THR A 539 21.54 2.00 22.87
CA THR A 539 21.25 2.55 24.19
C THR A 539 19.75 2.63 24.38
N ASP A 540 19.25 3.07 25.54
CA ASP A 540 17.81 3.31 25.77
C ASP A 540 17.22 4.35 24.82
N HIS A 541 18.05 5.24 24.29
CA HIS A 541 17.65 6.31 23.39
C HIS A 541 18.04 6.07 21.93
N LEU A 542 18.97 5.17 21.65
CA LEU A 542 19.54 4.99 20.31
C LEU A 542 19.23 3.59 19.76
N LYS A 543 18.51 3.54 18.63
CA LYS A 543 18.18 2.33 17.90
C LYS A 543 18.81 2.34 16.52
N MET A 544 19.35 1.21 16.10
CA MET A 544 19.84 0.97 14.73
C MET A 544 19.02 -0.13 14.07
N THR A 545 18.77 0.01 12.78
CA THR A 545 18.17 -1.03 11.93
C THR A 545 18.97 -1.15 10.64
N VAL A 546 19.20 -2.38 10.18
CA VAL A 546 19.85 -2.68 8.89
C VAL A 546 19.06 -3.80 8.23
N GLY A 547 18.83 -3.67 6.94
CA GLY A 547 18.15 -4.69 6.15
C GLY A 547 18.79 -4.88 4.80
N ALA A 548 18.77 -6.11 4.31
CA ALA A 548 19.20 -6.45 2.96
C ALA A 548 18.25 -7.44 2.34
N SER A 549 17.99 -7.30 1.05
CA SER A 549 17.29 -8.31 0.28
C SER A 549 17.98 -8.54 -1.06
N TYR A 550 18.15 -9.80 -1.40
CA TYR A 550 18.56 -10.23 -2.73
C TYR A 550 17.47 -11.09 -3.33
N SER A 551 17.08 -10.80 -4.57
CA SER A 551 16.13 -11.62 -5.30
C SER A 551 16.53 -11.72 -6.77
N ASN A 552 16.14 -12.81 -7.44
CA ASN A 552 16.42 -13.03 -8.85
C ASN A 552 15.10 -13.24 -9.64
N PRO A 553 14.23 -12.21 -9.69
CA PRO A 553 12.95 -12.29 -10.36
C PRO A 553 13.15 -12.40 -11.87
N LYS A 554 12.63 -13.46 -12.45
CA LYS A 554 12.70 -13.75 -13.89
C LYS A 554 11.30 -13.96 -14.45
N GLN A 555 11.05 -13.42 -15.61
CA GLN A 555 9.84 -13.64 -16.38
C GLN A 555 10.14 -14.25 -17.73
N ARG A 556 9.29 -15.17 -18.16
CA ARG A 556 9.30 -15.72 -19.51
C ARG A 556 7.95 -15.45 -20.15
N GLU A 557 7.96 -14.76 -21.30
CA GLU A 557 6.77 -14.50 -22.09
C GLU A 557 6.31 -15.76 -22.82
N ILE A 558 5.05 -15.78 -23.28
CA ILE A 558 4.42 -16.97 -23.88
C ILE A 558 5.21 -17.55 -25.07
N ASP A 559 5.69 -16.68 -25.96
CA ASP A 559 6.34 -17.07 -27.23
C ASP A 559 7.88 -17.06 -27.12
N LYS A 560 8.44 -17.03 -25.89
CA LYS A 560 9.87 -16.97 -25.66
C LYS A 560 10.37 -18.21 -24.90
N THR A 561 11.52 -18.70 -25.29
CA THR A 561 12.22 -19.81 -24.62
C THR A 561 13.14 -19.34 -23.51
N TYR A 562 13.57 -18.07 -23.54
CA TYR A 562 14.51 -17.48 -22.59
C TYR A 562 13.82 -16.70 -21.47
N TRP A 563 14.51 -16.61 -20.35
CA TRP A 563 14.08 -15.88 -19.17
C TRP A 563 14.70 -14.49 -19.16
N LYS A 564 13.87 -13.46 -18.96
CA LYS A 564 14.30 -12.08 -18.76
C LYS A 564 14.28 -11.72 -17.28
N GLN A 565 15.21 -10.88 -16.84
CA GLN A 565 15.16 -10.26 -15.54
C GLN A 565 13.93 -9.35 -15.46
N ALA A 566 13.15 -9.45 -14.37
CA ALA A 566 11.89 -8.74 -14.25
C ALA A 566 11.98 -7.45 -13.41
N ASN A 567 12.72 -7.45 -12.29
CA ASN A 567 12.73 -6.35 -11.33
C ASN A 567 14.10 -6.23 -10.62
N PRO A 568 14.30 -5.23 -9.75
CA PRO A 568 15.55 -5.04 -9.00
C PRO A 568 16.00 -6.30 -8.28
N LYS A 569 17.33 -6.52 -8.23
CA LYS A 569 17.90 -7.70 -7.58
C LYS A 569 18.33 -7.46 -6.15
N LEU A 570 18.76 -6.27 -5.81
CA LEU A 570 19.41 -6.01 -4.53
C LEU A 570 18.90 -4.71 -3.92
N GLN A 571 18.53 -4.78 -2.66
CA GLN A 571 18.14 -3.64 -1.85
C GLN A 571 18.88 -3.70 -0.51
N PHE A 572 19.31 -2.53 -0.05
CA PHE A 572 19.81 -2.30 1.31
C PHE A 572 18.98 -1.19 1.95
N THR A 573 18.59 -1.40 3.19
CA THR A 573 17.94 -0.38 4.02
C THR A 573 18.72 -0.20 5.31
N GLY A 574 18.74 1.01 5.84
CA GLY A 574 19.38 1.27 7.10
C GLY A 574 18.81 2.50 7.79
N GLY A 575 18.87 2.52 9.11
CA GLY A 575 18.42 3.66 9.90
C GLY A 575 19.09 3.67 11.27
N ILE A 576 19.38 4.88 11.75
CA ILE A 576 19.80 5.16 13.12
C ILE A 576 18.89 6.25 13.65
N HIS A 577 18.29 5.99 14.81
CA HIS A 577 17.27 6.85 15.40
C HIS A 577 17.54 7.07 16.88
N TYR A 578 17.66 8.35 17.26
CA TYR A 578 17.76 8.81 18.63
C TYR A 578 16.44 9.39 19.09
N ASN A 579 15.98 8.96 20.26
CA ASN A 579 14.75 9.46 20.88
C ASN A 579 14.96 9.67 22.38
N SER A 580 14.84 10.91 22.83
CA SER A 580 14.76 11.25 24.25
C SER A 580 13.46 12.01 24.52
N SER A 581 13.24 12.43 25.74
CA SER A 581 12.10 13.28 26.11
C SER A 581 12.11 14.64 25.40
N THR A 582 13.30 15.16 25.08
CA THR A 582 13.49 16.51 24.53
C THR A 582 13.89 16.50 23.06
N TRP A 583 14.75 15.56 22.63
CA TRP A 583 15.28 15.52 21.29
C TRP A 583 14.92 14.22 20.57
N THR A 584 14.56 14.35 19.32
CA THR A 584 14.48 13.24 18.39
C THR A 584 15.36 13.55 17.18
N ALA A 585 16.15 12.59 16.75
CA ALA A 585 16.98 12.75 15.55
C ALA A 585 17.19 11.41 14.88
N GLY A 586 17.41 11.42 13.58
CA GLY A 586 17.73 10.18 12.91
C GLY A 586 17.98 10.36 11.43
N THR A 587 18.48 9.27 10.86
CA THR A 587 18.71 9.16 9.42
C THR A 587 18.29 7.79 8.92
N SER A 588 17.87 7.73 7.67
CA SER A 588 17.47 6.49 7.01
C SER A 588 17.92 6.50 5.56
N ILE A 589 18.34 5.33 5.08
CA ILE A 589 18.77 5.12 3.69
C ILE A 589 18.05 3.93 3.09
N ASN A 590 17.61 4.06 1.82
CA ASN A 590 17.16 2.98 0.97
C ASN A 590 17.97 3.00 -0.32
N PHE A 591 18.75 1.94 -0.55
CA PHE A 591 19.59 1.76 -1.74
C PHE A 591 19.09 0.58 -2.54
N VAL A 592 18.69 0.83 -3.82
CA VAL A 592 18.20 -0.21 -4.72
C VAL A 592 19.04 -0.23 -5.99
N THR A 593 19.58 -1.39 -6.33
CA THR A 593 20.46 -1.56 -7.49
C THR A 593 19.95 -2.62 -8.46
N LYS A 594 20.56 -2.65 -9.65
CA LYS A 594 20.19 -3.55 -10.77
C LYS A 594 18.71 -3.47 -11.10
N ARG A 595 18.23 -2.26 -11.25
CA ARG A 595 16.85 -1.92 -11.59
C ARG A 595 16.68 -2.02 -13.11
N MET A 596 15.75 -2.85 -13.56
CA MET A 596 15.51 -3.10 -14.99
C MET A 596 14.50 -2.10 -15.56
N LYS A 597 14.70 -1.67 -16.83
CA LYS A 597 13.68 -1.02 -17.64
C LYS A 597 12.75 -2.08 -18.24
N ASN A 598 11.46 -1.81 -18.28
CA ASN A 598 10.47 -2.80 -18.69
C ASN A 598 10.55 -3.24 -20.17
N ARG A 599 10.99 -2.37 -21.08
CA ARG A 599 10.92 -2.65 -22.51
C ARG A 599 12.22 -3.14 -23.15
N ASP A 600 13.33 -2.50 -22.86
CA ASP A 600 14.54 -2.68 -23.67
C ASP A 600 15.58 -3.58 -23.02
N GLY A 601 15.27 -4.14 -21.83
CA GLY A 601 16.26 -4.86 -21.03
C GLY A 601 17.38 -3.96 -20.50
N GLY A 602 17.24 -2.65 -20.62
CA GLY A 602 18.17 -1.66 -20.09
C GLY A 602 18.16 -1.60 -18.57
N ILE A 603 19.15 -0.97 -17.98
CA ILE A 603 19.30 -0.82 -16.54
C ILE A 603 19.06 0.64 -16.16
N ASN A 604 18.15 0.86 -15.21
CA ASN A 604 17.99 2.17 -14.58
C ASN A 604 19.16 2.42 -13.61
N PRO A 605 19.55 3.70 -13.40
CA PRO A 605 20.51 4.05 -12.36
C PRO A 605 20.10 3.52 -10.98
N ASN A 606 21.08 3.29 -10.10
CA ASN A 606 20.80 2.92 -8.72
C ASN A 606 19.99 4.03 -8.03
N LEU A 607 18.95 3.63 -7.29
CA LEU A 607 18.18 4.55 -6.46
C LEU A 607 18.84 4.65 -5.09
N VAL A 608 19.08 5.89 -4.64
CA VAL A 608 19.58 6.18 -3.29
C VAL A 608 18.66 7.22 -2.67
N ALA A 609 17.79 6.80 -1.76
CA ALA A 609 16.97 7.68 -0.96
C ALA A 609 17.60 7.78 0.44
N TRP A 610 18.27 8.90 0.73
CA TRP A 610 18.86 9.19 2.02
C TRP A 610 18.15 10.38 2.66
N ASN A 611 17.57 10.17 3.83
CA ASN A 611 16.75 11.15 4.54
C ASN A 611 17.23 11.31 5.97
N ALA A 612 16.99 12.47 6.58
CA ALA A 612 17.28 12.74 7.98
C ALA A 612 16.21 13.63 8.60
N TYR A 613 16.14 13.62 9.90
CA TYR A 613 15.28 14.53 10.66
C TYR A 613 15.91 14.91 12.00
N VAL A 614 15.48 16.04 12.51
CA VAL A 614 15.70 16.48 13.89
C VAL A 614 14.44 17.12 14.44
N GLY A 615 14.07 16.77 15.65
CA GLY A 615 12.93 17.33 16.35
C GLY A 615 13.28 17.75 17.76
N TYR A 616 12.63 18.83 18.22
CA TYR A 616 12.77 19.36 19.55
C TYR A 616 11.39 19.47 20.23
N GLN A 617 11.29 18.90 21.42
CA GLN A 617 10.09 18.97 22.26
C GLN A 617 10.26 20.09 23.27
N PHE A 618 9.50 21.17 23.12
CA PHE A 618 9.54 22.33 24.04
C PHE A 618 8.92 21.98 25.39
N ASN A 619 7.83 21.23 25.35
CA ASN A 619 7.08 20.70 26.49
C ASN A 619 6.22 19.52 26.02
N GLU A 620 5.40 18.93 26.87
CA GLU A 620 4.57 17.74 26.55
C GLU A 620 3.61 17.99 25.37
N ASN A 621 3.26 19.24 25.10
CA ASN A 621 2.26 19.62 24.11
C ASN A 621 2.84 20.24 22.84
N SER A 622 4.06 20.79 22.87
CA SER A 622 4.61 21.59 21.77
C SER A 622 5.90 21.02 21.24
N SER A 623 6.02 20.84 19.94
CA SER A 623 7.23 20.35 19.28
C SER A 623 7.50 21.02 17.94
N LEU A 624 8.78 21.13 17.61
CA LEU A 624 9.28 21.57 16.30
C LEU A 624 10.07 20.44 15.66
N ARG A 625 9.91 20.24 14.36
CA ARG A 625 10.60 19.19 13.63
C ARG A 625 11.04 19.66 12.25
N LEU A 626 12.28 19.40 11.90
CA LEU A 626 12.84 19.57 10.56
C LEU A 626 13.05 18.19 9.94
N ASP A 627 12.42 17.95 8.81
CA ASP A 627 12.63 16.78 7.95
C ASP A 627 13.39 17.20 6.70
N ALA A 628 14.44 16.46 6.33
CA ALA A 628 15.22 16.65 5.12
C ALA A 628 15.26 15.35 4.30
N ARG A 629 14.97 15.43 3.01
CA ARG A 629 14.87 14.27 2.10
C ARG A 629 15.81 14.44 0.92
N ASN A 630 16.25 13.30 0.40
CA ASN A 630 17.20 13.23 -0.71
C ASN A 630 18.45 14.07 -0.44
N LEU A 631 19.12 13.81 0.70
CA LEU A 631 20.26 14.57 1.18
C LEU A 631 21.41 14.68 0.18
N LEU A 632 21.54 13.72 -0.73
CA LEU A 632 22.54 13.73 -1.79
C LEU A 632 22.13 14.53 -3.02
N ASN A 633 20.93 15.13 -3.02
CA ASN A 633 20.35 15.82 -4.16
C ASN A 633 20.43 15.03 -5.47
N ARG A 634 20.21 13.71 -5.41
CA ARG A 634 20.33 12.83 -6.57
C ARG A 634 19.10 12.87 -7.44
N HIS A 635 19.30 12.80 -8.75
CA HIS A 635 18.24 12.58 -9.72
C HIS A 635 17.87 11.09 -9.75
N ASN A 636 17.08 10.65 -8.77
CA ASN A 636 16.62 9.28 -8.68
C ASN A 636 15.49 9.03 -9.68
N VAL A 637 15.73 8.18 -10.67
CA VAL A 637 14.67 7.66 -11.54
C VAL A 637 13.78 6.75 -10.70
N ILE A 638 12.49 7.06 -10.55
CA ILE A 638 11.54 6.30 -9.75
C ILE A 638 10.59 5.44 -10.59
N SER A 639 10.55 5.63 -11.90
CA SER A 639 9.76 4.82 -12.83
C SER A 639 10.52 3.60 -13.32
N ASN A 640 9.80 2.67 -13.96
CA ASN A 640 10.37 1.49 -14.63
C ASN A 640 10.02 1.43 -16.13
N GLY A 641 9.39 2.47 -16.67
CA GLY A 641 8.99 2.55 -18.07
C GLY A 641 10.03 3.21 -18.96
N ASP A 642 9.65 3.42 -20.21
CA ASP A 642 10.48 4.10 -21.22
C ASP A 642 10.65 5.59 -20.94
N TRP A 643 9.73 6.17 -20.15
CA TRP A 643 9.77 7.54 -19.68
C TRP A 643 10.38 7.59 -18.31
N GLU A 644 11.41 8.42 -18.11
CA GLU A 644 12.01 8.63 -16.81
C GLU A 644 11.17 9.62 -16.00
N TYR A 645 10.68 9.16 -14.87
CA TYR A 645 10.06 10.00 -13.84
C TYR A 645 11.02 10.05 -12.67
N TRP A 646 11.27 11.23 -12.15
CA TRP A 646 12.24 11.45 -11.09
C TRP A 646 11.59 11.73 -9.76
N ASP A 647 12.29 11.33 -8.71
CA ASP A 647 11.98 11.73 -7.35
C ASP A 647 12.28 13.22 -7.17
N GLU A 648 11.81 13.77 -6.07
CA GLU A 648 12.09 15.15 -5.70
C GLU A 648 13.59 15.36 -5.50
N PRO A 649 14.16 16.51 -5.90
CA PRO A 649 15.49 16.92 -5.51
C PRO A 649 15.57 17.08 -3.97
N PHE A 650 16.73 17.49 -3.44
CA PHE A 650 16.86 17.81 -2.04
C PHE A 650 15.72 18.73 -1.58
N ASN A 651 15.00 18.28 -0.56
CA ASN A 651 13.90 19.05 0.00
C ASN A 651 13.86 18.93 1.52
N TYR A 652 13.33 19.99 2.13
CA TYR A 652 13.15 20.05 3.57
C TYR A 652 11.80 20.64 3.94
N GLN A 653 11.36 20.33 5.15
CA GLN A 653 10.14 20.86 5.74
C GLN A 653 10.32 21.05 7.23
N LEU A 654 10.05 22.26 7.72
CA LEU A 654 9.95 22.58 9.15
C LEU A 654 8.48 22.53 9.56
N SER A 655 8.17 21.78 10.61
CA SER A 655 6.81 21.56 11.09
C SER A 655 6.71 21.84 12.60
N TYR A 656 5.72 22.62 13.00
CA TYR A 656 5.35 22.82 14.39
C TYR A 656 4.08 22.04 14.70
N THR A 657 4.08 21.34 15.83
CA THR A 657 2.90 20.59 16.32
C THR A 657 2.54 21.04 17.72
N GLN A 658 1.25 21.32 17.92
CA GLN A 658 0.63 21.61 19.20
C GLN A 658 -0.40 20.52 19.51
N LYS A 659 -0.31 19.93 20.71
CA LYS A 659 -1.32 19.04 21.30
C LYS A 659 -2.21 19.84 22.26
N PHE A 660 -3.44 19.44 22.44
CA PHE A 660 -4.42 20.06 23.33
C PHE A 660 -5.44 19.02 23.84
#